data_d8fc87713feea2c06d628f0e89f0a174
#
_entry.id   d8fc87713feea2c06d628f0e89f0a174
#
_cell.length_a   1.000
_cell.length_b   1.000
_cell.length_c   1.000
_cell.angle_alpha   90.00
_cell.angle_beta   90.00
_cell.angle_gamma   90.00
#
_symmetry.space_group_name_H-M   'P 1'
#
loop_
_entity.id
_entity.type
_entity.pdbx_description
1 polymer ?
#
loop_
_entity_poly.entity_id
_entity_poly.type
_entity_poly.pdbx_seq_one_letter_code
_entity_poly.pdbx_strand_id
1 'polypeptide(L)'
;MAVDPHPCPLPARGRETHTATPVFWSPSPLRGGDRGGGQLATAIAAILLALLTLLFALPAAAREAITSFSSAVTLNTDGSVDVIETIEVNAEGYEIRRGIYRDIPLILINPDNSRLRSDLTVKTVLRDGRAEPYSLDNIGAGFKRIRIGDADVLLSYGRHKYTIHYSMTRMGRSFADHDELFWNATGNYWNFPIDQAVASITLPKGAVIDRLVGYTGAPGSMEQAVTITRTSDNTAIFRVNRPLGSGEGVSVAASFQKGILAEPQGLDRLLYWLSDHRDIVVPGIAVGLVLLYNLLAWSAVGRDPKKGTIIPLFHPPKGFSPGLAEYVDGMGWEKSGWTAFTASIFDLGVKGLVKIDNPGKTLSVTVTGKAPPDDLGAAERLLFDYFKSQGKVTVNTTTGPKLNETRGQFVSAIETENRLVYFRNNTGYILVGVGFSLLILLGMVVFDLIDPITLVFAGAGALFLGILGGVLRGLWRSPILSKIIFAVWAVIFGGNLIGAGASFLGDFRIGEFRPDAALIGAASIIFVNVLFAVLMRAPTVQGRQVMDQLDGFKMYMNTAEKNRLNMTNEPPMTVERFERILPYAIALGVEKPWSEHFEAELARNAVADAEGSSYAPGFYTGRNWSNSSGGFANSVSSVASGMSAAMVAAQPSSSSGSGFSSGGGGGGGGSGGGGGGGGGGGW
;
A
#
# COMPACT_ATOMS: atom_id res chain seq x y z
N MET A 1 3.11 -2.13 51.30
CA MET A 1 4.26 -1.26 51.44
C MET A 1 4.08 -0.22 50.32
N ALA A 2 3.39 0.92 50.55
CA ALA A 2 3.92 2.17 51.09
C ALA A 2 5.15 2.61 50.29
N VAL A 3 5.08 3.68 49.47
CA VAL A 3 5.11 5.10 49.83
C VAL A 3 4.97 5.93 48.55
N ASP A 4 4.05 6.89 48.55
CA ASP A 4 4.10 8.18 47.88
C ASP A 4 5.28 9.02 48.41
N PRO A 5 5.73 10.15 47.87
CA PRO A 5 4.94 11.32 47.47
C PRO A 5 5.49 12.21 46.34
N HIS A 6 4.63 13.16 45.93
CA HIS A 6 4.92 14.37 45.15
C HIS A 6 6.11 15.23 45.62
N PRO A 7 6.61 16.19 44.75
CA PRO A 7 6.36 17.59 45.08
C PRO A 7 5.96 18.52 43.91
N CYS A 8 5.11 19.46 44.23
CA CYS A 8 4.83 20.72 43.52
C CYS A 8 6.06 21.64 43.43
N PRO A 9 6.11 22.55 42.48
CA PRO A 9 6.76 23.83 42.66
C PRO A 9 5.81 25.04 42.49
N LEU A 10 5.94 25.98 43.38
CA LEU A 10 5.51 27.39 43.31
C LEU A 10 6.78 28.25 43.14
N PRO A 11 6.71 29.57 42.85
CA PRO A 11 5.66 30.46 42.36
C PRO A 11 6.13 31.43 41.24
N ALA A 12 5.17 31.99 40.51
CA ALA A 12 5.39 33.07 39.57
C ALA A 12 5.41 34.45 40.27
N ARG A 13 6.34 35.30 39.85
CA ARG A 13 6.46 36.70 40.25
C ARG A 13 5.38 37.54 39.60
N GLY A 14 4.71 38.37 40.44
CA GLY A 14 3.74 39.38 40.06
C GLY A 14 4.33 40.51 39.23
N ARG A 15 3.51 41.04 38.37
CA ARG A 15 3.67 42.37 37.76
C ARG A 15 2.56 43.26 38.26
N GLU A 16 2.98 44.34 38.91
CA GLU A 16 2.14 45.39 39.45
C GLU A 16 1.34 46.08 38.34
N THR A 17 0.03 46.18 38.52
CA THR A 17 -0.84 47.02 37.71
C THR A 17 -1.09 48.34 38.45
N HIS A 18 -0.57 49.42 37.87
CA HIS A 18 -0.92 50.77 38.31
C HIS A 18 -2.37 51.07 37.97
N THR A 19 -3.20 51.24 39.00
CA THR A 19 -4.53 51.80 38.89
C THR A 19 -4.44 53.31 38.77
N ALA A 20 -4.81 53.87 37.62
CA ALA A 20 -5.05 55.31 37.45
C ALA A 20 -6.50 55.58 37.77
N THR A 21 -6.70 56.36 38.82
CA THR A 21 -7.98 56.97 39.19
C THR A 21 -8.36 58.11 38.23
N PRO A 22 -9.59 58.17 37.72
CA PRO A 22 -10.04 59.33 36.93
C PRO A 22 -10.40 60.49 37.86
N VAL A 23 -9.74 61.60 37.61
CA VAL A 23 -10.03 62.88 38.24
C VAL A 23 -11.34 63.48 37.66
N PHE A 24 -12.36 63.64 38.50
CA PHE A 24 -13.55 64.39 38.13
C PHE A 24 -13.25 65.91 38.12
N TRP A 25 -13.39 66.50 36.94
CA TRP A 25 -13.46 67.98 36.83
C TRP A 25 -14.91 68.45 36.93
N SER A 26 -15.18 69.21 37.95
CA SER A 26 -16.43 69.98 38.08
C SER A 26 -16.27 71.35 37.39
N PRO A 27 -17.12 71.72 36.45
CA PRO A 27 -17.11 73.08 35.95
C PRO A 27 -17.98 73.97 36.83
N SER A 28 -17.40 75.11 37.30
CA SER A 28 -18.09 76.20 37.96
C SER A 28 -19.02 76.94 36.99
N PRO A 29 -20.10 77.58 37.49
CA PRO A 29 -21.09 78.23 36.65
C PRO A 29 -20.63 79.59 36.19
N LEU A 30 -20.56 79.87 34.92
CA LEU A 30 -20.50 81.20 34.35
C LEU A 30 -21.91 81.66 33.94
N ARG A 31 -22.32 82.76 34.52
CA ARG A 31 -23.54 83.49 34.33
C ARG A 31 -23.40 84.39 33.09
N GLY A 32 -24.38 84.38 32.18
CA GLY A 32 -24.51 85.42 31.17
C GLY A 32 -25.26 84.97 29.90
N GLY A 33 -26.41 85.56 29.74
CA GLY A 33 -27.48 85.38 28.81
C GLY A 33 -27.13 85.43 27.33
N ASP A 34 -27.91 84.68 26.55
CA ASP A 34 -28.75 85.35 25.54
C ASP A 34 -29.76 84.31 24.96
N ARG A 35 -30.94 84.80 24.69
CA ARG A 35 -32.08 84.07 24.15
C ARG A 35 -31.91 83.97 22.65
N GLY A 36 -31.95 82.74 22.10
CA GLY A 36 -32.21 82.58 20.66
C GLY A 36 -31.62 81.32 19.94
N GLY A 37 -30.76 80.52 20.56
CA GLY A 37 -30.11 79.43 19.86
C GLY A 37 -30.46 77.97 20.29
N GLY A 38 -31.25 77.81 21.34
CA GLY A 38 -31.44 76.53 21.99
C GLY A 38 -32.27 75.45 21.21
N GLN A 39 -33.17 75.92 20.37
CA GLN A 39 -34.06 75.02 19.66
C GLN A 39 -33.42 74.38 18.41
N LEU A 40 -32.49 75.07 17.74
CA LEU A 40 -31.79 74.55 16.59
C LEU A 40 -30.71 73.51 16.98
N ALA A 41 -30.01 73.80 18.10
CA ALA A 41 -29.00 72.88 18.64
C ALA A 41 -29.59 71.56 19.17
N THR A 42 -30.75 71.61 19.84
CA THR A 42 -31.48 70.43 20.29
C THR A 42 -32.10 69.66 19.14
N ALA A 43 -32.59 70.33 18.09
CA ALA A 43 -33.08 69.64 16.89
C ALA A 43 -31.93 68.96 16.13
N ILE A 44 -30.78 69.61 15.98
CA ILE A 44 -29.56 68.96 15.34
C ILE A 44 -29.03 67.80 16.19
N ALA A 45 -28.99 67.92 17.52
CA ALA A 45 -28.59 66.83 18.42
C ALA A 45 -29.59 65.67 18.38
N ALA A 46 -30.88 65.93 18.27
CA ALA A 46 -31.90 64.89 18.13
C ALA A 46 -31.81 64.17 16.73
N ILE A 47 -31.54 64.94 15.68
CA ILE A 47 -31.32 64.34 14.31
C ILE A 47 -30.02 63.56 14.26
N LEU A 48 -28.94 64.06 14.88
CA LEU A 48 -27.68 63.32 14.99
C LEU A 48 -27.82 62.03 15.83
N LEU A 49 -28.59 62.10 16.93
CA LEU A 49 -28.88 60.91 17.74
C LEU A 49 -29.78 59.93 16.99
N ALA A 50 -30.77 60.39 16.23
CA ALA A 50 -31.62 59.58 15.39
C ALA A 50 -30.83 58.97 14.20
N LEU A 51 -29.89 59.72 13.59
CA LEU A 51 -28.96 59.21 12.59
C LEU A 51 -27.95 58.21 13.18
N LEU A 52 -27.47 58.48 14.40
CA LEU A 52 -26.57 57.55 15.12
C LEU A 52 -27.30 56.26 15.49
N THR A 53 -28.55 56.32 15.95
CA THR A 53 -29.35 55.11 16.21
C THR A 53 -29.70 54.35 14.93
N LEU A 54 -29.89 55.06 13.79
CA LEU A 54 -30.08 54.44 12.48
C LEU A 54 -28.78 53.78 11.94
N LEU A 55 -27.60 54.34 12.24
CA LEU A 55 -26.29 53.74 11.93
C LEU A 55 -25.97 52.52 12.80
N PHE A 56 -26.52 52.43 14.00
CA PHE A 56 -26.40 51.27 14.89
C PHE A 56 -27.54 50.25 14.73
N ALA A 57 -28.54 50.50 13.90
CA ALA A 57 -29.43 49.48 13.40
C ALA A 57 -28.67 48.62 12.39
N LEU A 58 -27.65 47.86 12.88
CA LEU A 58 -27.07 46.78 12.12
C LEU A 58 -28.24 45.89 11.72
N PRO A 59 -28.46 45.65 10.40
CA PRO A 59 -29.40 44.62 10.01
C PRO A 59 -29.00 43.38 10.78
N ALA A 60 -29.90 42.79 11.55
CA ALA A 60 -29.69 41.46 12.11
C ALA A 60 -29.39 40.59 10.89
N ALA A 61 -28.09 40.31 10.67
CA ALA A 61 -27.68 39.51 9.55
C ALA A 61 -28.38 38.16 9.73
N ALA A 62 -29.34 37.88 8.86
CA ALA A 62 -29.99 36.59 8.83
C ALA A 62 -28.88 35.53 8.62
N ARG A 63 -28.79 34.58 9.51
CA ARG A 63 -27.77 33.50 9.43
C ARG A 63 -28.41 32.26 8.91
N GLU A 64 -27.66 31.49 8.12
CA GLU A 64 -28.05 30.16 7.81
C GLU A 64 -28.02 29.28 9.07
N ALA A 65 -29.17 28.72 9.42
CA ALA A 65 -29.37 27.93 10.63
C ALA A 65 -30.52 26.93 10.43
N ILE A 66 -30.52 25.88 11.22
CA ILE A 66 -31.68 25.01 11.40
C ILE A 66 -32.53 25.64 12.51
N THR A 67 -33.65 26.24 12.13
CA THR A 67 -34.52 26.93 13.10
C THR A 67 -35.33 25.96 13.96
N SER A 68 -35.65 24.75 13.41
CA SER A 68 -36.33 23.68 14.12
C SER A 68 -35.93 22.33 13.57
N PHE A 69 -35.64 21.39 14.46
CA PHE A 69 -35.36 19.98 14.11
C PHE A 69 -36.27 19.09 14.95
N SER A 70 -37.09 18.27 14.27
CA SER A 70 -37.92 17.25 14.92
C SER A 70 -37.60 15.87 14.36
N SER A 71 -37.32 14.89 15.23
CA SER A 71 -37.09 13.49 14.87
C SER A 71 -38.14 12.63 15.60
N ALA A 72 -39.04 12.02 14.85
CA ALA A 72 -40.01 11.07 15.38
C ALA A 72 -39.58 9.65 14.97
N VAL A 73 -39.26 8.81 15.96
CA VAL A 73 -38.75 7.46 15.77
C VAL A 73 -39.72 6.45 16.34
N THR A 74 -40.13 5.50 15.52
CA THR A 74 -40.95 4.35 15.93
C THR A 74 -40.12 3.08 15.80
N LEU A 75 -39.91 2.40 16.92
CA LEU A 75 -39.22 1.11 16.96
C LEU A 75 -40.24 -0.02 16.69
N ASN A 76 -39.87 -0.94 15.81
CA ASN A 76 -40.65 -2.13 15.50
C ASN A 76 -40.09 -3.35 16.27
N THR A 77 -40.94 -4.41 16.39
CA THR A 77 -40.56 -5.65 17.11
C THR A 77 -39.42 -6.41 16.47
N ASP A 78 -39.14 -6.22 15.16
CA ASP A 78 -38.01 -6.81 14.44
C ASP A 78 -36.71 -6.03 14.66
N GLY A 79 -36.72 -4.99 15.51
CA GLY A 79 -35.59 -4.11 15.78
C GLY A 79 -35.36 -3.05 14.71
N SER A 80 -36.19 -2.98 13.66
CA SER A 80 -36.15 -1.87 12.69
C SER A 80 -36.80 -0.62 13.26
N VAL A 81 -36.45 0.55 12.69
CA VAL A 81 -37.06 1.83 13.03
C VAL A 81 -37.68 2.48 11.80
N ASP A 82 -38.83 3.11 11.99
CA ASP A 82 -39.41 4.07 11.08
C ASP A 82 -39.17 5.49 11.64
N VAL A 83 -38.60 6.36 10.82
CA VAL A 83 -38.15 7.69 11.22
C VAL A 83 -38.80 8.73 10.33
N ILE A 84 -39.35 9.76 10.96
CA ILE A 84 -39.81 10.96 10.27
C ILE A 84 -39.03 12.13 10.86
N GLU A 85 -38.13 12.69 10.06
CA GLU A 85 -37.43 13.93 10.41
C GLU A 85 -38.11 15.13 9.75
N THR A 86 -38.28 16.20 10.51
CA THR A 86 -38.74 17.47 10.01
C THR A 86 -37.69 18.54 10.36
N ILE A 87 -37.12 19.15 9.34
CA ILE A 87 -35.99 20.08 9.45
C ILE A 87 -36.40 21.41 8.80
N GLU A 88 -36.50 22.45 9.59
CA GLU A 88 -36.76 23.79 9.11
C GLU A 88 -35.45 24.56 9.07
N VAL A 89 -35.07 25.07 7.90
CA VAL A 89 -33.84 25.83 7.69
C VAL A 89 -34.14 27.25 7.22
N ASN A 90 -33.26 28.17 7.55
CA ASN A 90 -33.24 29.51 6.96
C ASN A 90 -32.11 29.51 5.89
N ALA A 91 -32.50 29.63 4.62
CA ALA A 91 -31.57 29.66 3.48
C ALA A 91 -31.28 31.12 3.08
N GLU A 92 -30.01 31.50 3.10
CA GLU A 92 -29.53 32.83 2.65
C GLU A 92 -28.69 32.73 1.36
N GLY A 93 -28.53 31.54 0.80
CA GLY A 93 -27.81 31.28 -0.45
C GLY A 93 -26.29 31.29 -0.33
N TYR A 94 -25.73 31.14 0.86
CA TYR A 94 -24.29 30.97 1.06
C TYR A 94 -23.90 29.48 0.95
N GLU A 95 -24.31 28.66 1.91
CA GLU A 95 -24.11 27.21 1.92
C GLU A 95 -25.37 26.48 1.46
N ILE A 96 -26.59 26.93 1.87
CA ILE A 96 -27.86 26.36 1.44
C ILE A 96 -28.30 27.04 0.14
N ARG A 97 -27.79 26.57 -1.01
CA ARG A 97 -28.06 27.15 -2.33
C ARG A 97 -29.09 26.38 -3.14
N ARG A 98 -29.02 25.05 -3.10
CA ARG A 98 -29.89 24.14 -3.88
C ARG A 98 -30.70 23.23 -3.00
N GLY A 99 -30.33 23.10 -1.75
CA GLY A 99 -30.99 22.23 -0.79
C GLY A 99 -30.12 21.90 0.40
N ILE A 100 -30.47 20.83 1.09
CA ILE A 100 -29.71 20.29 2.21
C ILE A 100 -29.30 18.85 1.93
N TYR A 101 -28.29 18.38 2.64
CA TYR A 101 -27.97 16.96 2.68
C TYR A 101 -28.06 16.44 4.12
N ARG A 102 -28.41 15.16 4.25
CA ARG A 102 -28.52 14.45 5.52
C ARG A 102 -27.63 13.23 5.47
N ASP A 103 -26.63 13.16 6.34
CA ASP A 103 -25.70 12.05 6.45
C ASP A 103 -26.18 11.08 7.54
N ILE A 104 -26.33 9.81 7.21
CA ILE A 104 -26.84 8.77 8.12
C ILE A 104 -25.79 7.65 8.23
N PRO A 105 -25.30 7.32 9.44
CA PRO A 105 -24.39 6.21 9.64
C PRO A 105 -25.10 4.87 9.47
N LEU A 106 -24.56 3.99 8.66
CA LEU A 106 -25.03 2.62 8.46
C LEU A 106 -24.21 1.60 9.25
N ILE A 107 -23.10 2.02 9.83
CA ILE A 107 -22.23 1.19 10.66
C ILE A 107 -22.25 1.76 12.08
N LEU A 108 -22.73 0.96 13.00
CA LEU A 108 -22.71 1.26 14.42
C LEU A 108 -21.55 0.50 15.07
N ILE A 109 -20.84 1.18 15.96
CA ILE A 109 -19.77 0.59 16.76
C ILE A 109 -20.30 0.35 18.16
N ASN A 110 -20.35 -0.91 18.57
CA ASN A 110 -20.76 -1.30 19.91
C ASN A 110 -19.61 -1.01 20.93
N PRO A 111 -19.89 -0.99 22.26
CA PRO A 111 -18.88 -0.79 23.28
C PRO A 111 -17.75 -1.81 23.27
N ASP A 112 -17.99 -3.00 22.75
CA ASP A 112 -17.00 -4.08 22.56
C ASP A 112 -16.21 -3.96 21.25
N ASN A 113 -16.34 -2.82 20.53
CA ASN A 113 -15.79 -2.56 19.19
C ASN A 113 -16.34 -3.47 18.08
N SER A 114 -17.37 -4.26 18.32
CA SER A 114 -18.06 -4.96 17.25
C SER A 114 -18.83 -3.97 16.36
N ARG A 115 -18.90 -4.28 15.07
CA ARG A 115 -19.60 -3.44 14.08
C ARG A 115 -20.94 -4.07 13.76
N LEU A 116 -22.00 -3.29 13.89
CA LEU A 116 -23.33 -3.66 13.46
C LEU A 116 -23.67 -2.87 12.20
N ARG A 117 -24.09 -3.55 11.15
CA ARG A 117 -24.49 -2.93 9.88
C ARG A 117 -25.99 -2.84 9.79
N SER A 118 -26.47 -1.67 9.38
CA SER A 118 -27.85 -1.33 9.15
C SER A 118 -28.08 -0.99 7.68
N ASP A 119 -29.29 -1.26 7.19
CA ASP A 119 -29.72 -0.80 5.87
C ASP A 119 -30.65 0.41 6.01
N LEU A 120 -30.53 1.37 5.09
CA LEU A 120 -31.36 2.57 4.99
C LEU A 120 -32.26 2.48 3.77
N THR A 121 -33.56 2.64 3.99
CA THR A 121 -34.56 2.78 2.92
C THR A 121 -35.28 4.11 3.06
N VAL A 122 -35.08 5.02 2.11
CA VAL A 122 -35.78 6.31 2.07
C VAL A 122 -37.16 6.08 1.42
N LYS A 123 -38.21 6.45 2.13
CA LYS A 123 -39.60 6.27 1.69
C LYS A 123 -40.13 7.50 0.95
N THR A 124 -39.99 8.69 1.57
CA THR A 124 -40.41 9.96 0.98
C THR A 124 -39.54 11.11 1.42
N VAL A 125 -39.34 12.07 0.53
CA VAL A 125 -38.69 13.34 0.82
C VAL A 125 -39.58 14.47 0.30
N LEU A 126 -39.91 15.40 1.19
CA LEU A 126 -40.75 16.55 0.88
C LEU A 126 -40.03 17.84 1.22
N ARG A 127 -40.23 18.90 0.41
CA ARG A 127 -39.90 20.28 0.76
C ARG A 127 -41.19 21.12 0.69
N ASP A 128 -41.48 21.84 1.78
CA ASP A 128 -42.67 22.67 1.90
C ASP A 128 -43.98 21.91 1.57
N GLY A 129 -44.04 20.61 1.94
CA GLY A 129 -45.16 19.72 1.72
C GLY A 129 -45.28 19.11 0.29
N ARG A 130 -44.34 19.40 -0.61
CA ARG A 130 -44.28 18.87 -1.96
C ARG A 130 -43.12 17.88 -2.11
N ALA A 131 -43.29 16.89 -2.97
CA ALA A 131 -42.22 15.93 -3.26
C ALA A 131 -40.99 16.67 -3.81
N GLU A 132 -39.82 16.36 -3.26
CA GLU A 132 -38.55 16.97 -3.62
C GLU A 132 -37.61 15.91 -4.20
N PRO A 133 -36.89 16.21 -5.29
CA PRO A 133 -35.86 15.34 -5.82
C PRO A 133 -34.76 15.07 -4.77
N TYR A 134 -34.23 13.86 -4.76
CA TYR A 134 -33.09 13.50 -3.90
C TYR A 134 -32.23 12.44 -4.55
N SER A 135 -30.95 12.37 -4.17
CA SER A 135 -30.01 11.29 -4.49
C SER A 135 -29.48 10.63 -3.22
N LEU A 136 -29.01 9.39 -3.38
CA LEU A 136 -28.37 8.62 -2.31
C LEU A 136 -26.93 8.36 -2.69
N ASP A 137 -26.01 8.97 -1.96
CA ASP A 137 -24.57 8.87 -2.21
C ASP A 137 -23.89 8.11 -1.07
N ASN A 138 -22.98 7.19 -1.39
CA ASN A 138 -22.06 6.61 -0.40
C ASN A 138 -20.88 7.58 -0.22
N ILE A 139 -20.68 8.07 1.01
CA ILE A 139 -19.63 9.07 1.28
C ILE A 139 -18.44 8.49 2.06
N GLY A 140 -18.30 7.17 2.08
CA GLY A 140 -17.25 6.48 2.83
C GLY A 140 -17.54 6.34 4.32
N ALA A 141 -16.62 5.68 5.05
CA ALA A 141 -16.71 5.44 6.50
C ALA A 141 -18.03 4.82 7.00
N GLY A 142 -18.81 4.21 6.11
CA GLY A 142 -20.11 3.62 6.45
C GLY A 142 -21.25 4.62 6.58
N PHE A 143 -21.13 5.81 5.99
CA PHE A 143 -22.20 6.80 5.92
C PHE A 143 -22.89 6.79 4.55
N LYS A 144 -24.18 7.06 4.58
CA LYS A 144 -25.01 7.32 3.40
C LYS A 144 -25.55 8.73 3.45
N ARG A 145 -25.38 9.47 2.37
CA ARG A 145 -25.87 10.85 2.23
C ARG A 145 -27.19 10.85 1.46
N ILE A 146 -28.21 11.45 2.03
CA ILE A 146 -29.44 11.82 1.33
C ILE A 146 -29.23 13.28 0.91
N ARG A 147 -28.96 13.51 -0.36
CA ARG A 147 -28.84 14.87 -0.93
C ARG A 147 -30.19 15.29 -1.47
N ILE A 148 -30.76 16.36 -0.93
CA ILE A 148 -32.14 16.79 -1.19
C ILE A 148 -32.10 18.11 -1.95
N GLY A 149 -32.76 18.18 -3.09
CA GLY A 149 -32.79 19.31 -3.99
C GLY A 149 -32.40 18.93 -5.42
N ASP A 150 -32.43 19.91 -6.32
CA ASP A 150 -32.07 19.76 -7.73
C ASP A 150 -30.82 20.57 -8.03
N ALA A 151 -29.86 19.98 -8.76
CA ALA A 151 -28.58 20.60 -9.10
C ALA A 151 -28.74 21.86 -9.99
N ASP A 152 -29.82 21.90 -10.77
CA ASP A 152 -30.08 22.98 -11.71
C ASP A 152 -31.01 24.07 -11.14
N VAL A 153 -31.56 23.87 -9.92
CA VAL A 153 -32.53 24.77 -9.30
C VAL A 153 -31.93 25.43 -8.05
N LEU A 154 -31.84 26.76 -8.06
CA LEU A 154 -31.48 27.53 -6.87
C LEU A 154 -32.69 27.68 -5.95
N LEU A 155 -32.46 27.52 -4.65
CA LEU A 155 -33.46 27.70 -3.61
C LEU A 155 -33.75 29.19 -3.44
N SER A 156 -35.03 29.54 -3.19
CA SER A 156 -35.38 30.92 -2.78
C SER A 156 -34.88 31.19 -1.37
N TYR A 157 -34.52 32.45 -1.10
CA TYR A 157 -34.13 32.84 0.25
C TYR A 157 -35.31 32.73 1.24
N GLY A 158 -34.97 32.45 2.50
CA GLY A 158 -35.95 32.35 3.56
C GLY A 158 -36.11 30.93 4.13
N ARG A 159 -37.23 30.71 4.78
CA ARG A 159 -37.49 29.45 5.49
C ARG A 159 -37.99 28.34 4.54
N HIS A 160 -37.41 27.18 4.68
CA HIS A 160 -37.83 25.95 4.01
C HIS A 160 -37.97 24.81 5.00
N LYS A 161 -39.03 24.00 4.83
CA LYS A 161 -39.34 22.86 5.67
C LYS A 161 -39.12 21.55 4.90
N TYR A 162 -38.12 20.77 5.30
CA TYR A 162 -37.85 19.45 4.76
C TYR A 162 -38.49 18.38 5.65
N THR A 163 -39.14 17.39 5.03
CA THR A 163 -39.64 16.21 5.74
C THR A 163 -39.06 14.98 5.07
N ILE A 164 -38.32 14.16 5.83
CA ILE A 164 -37.65 12.96 5.36
C ILE A 164 -38.25 11.77 6.11
N HIS A 165 -38.88 10.84 5.38
CA HIS A 165 -39.37 9.60 5.93
C HIS A 165 -38.49 8.43 5.44
N TYR A 166 -37.87 7.73 6.38
CA TYR A 166 -37.01 6.58 6.08
C TYR A 166 -37.16 5.49 7.14
N SER A 167 -36.66 4.31 6.82
CA SER A 167 -36.53 3.21 7.76
C SER A 167 -35.10 2.71 7.82
N MET A 168 -34.70 2.23 9.00
CA MET A 168 -33.41 1.58 9.21
C MET A 168 -33.61 0.25 9.92
N THR A 169 -32.81 -0.75 9.52
CA THR A 169 -32.85 -2.09 10.13
C THR A 169 -31.94 -2.16 11.36
N ARG A 170 -32.22 -3.05 12.31
CA ARG A 170 -31.33 -3.44 13.41
C ARG A 170 -30.93 -2.28 14.34
N MET A 171 -31.84 -1.35 14.62
CA MET A 171 -31.60 -0.22 15.53
C MET A 171 -31.96 -0.55 16.98
N GLY A 172 -32.90 -1.46 17.21
CA GLY A 172 -33.18 -1.99 18.54
C GLY A 172 -32.03 -2.86 19.05
N ARG A 173 -31.60 -2.64 20.28
CA ARG A 173 -30.53 -3.37 20.95
C ARG A 173 -31.10 -4.29 22.01
N SER A 174 -30.62 -5.53 22.06
CA SER A 174 -31.05 -6.51 23.03
C SER A 174 -29.89 -6.84 23.96
N PHE A 175 -30.03 -6.49 25.23
CA PHE A 175 -29.08 -6.79 26.31
C PHE A 175 -29.52 -8.02 27.10
N ALA A 176 -28.76 -8.45 28.09
CA ALA A 176 -29.10 -9.64 28.88
C ALA A 176 -30.35 -9.44 29.74
N ASP A 177 -30.56 -8.25 30.25
CA ASP A 177 -31.59 -7.89 31.25
C ASP A 177 -32.69 -6.97 30.70
N HIS A 178 -32.43 -6.25 29.59
CA HIS A 178 -33.37 -5.30 28.99
C HIS A 178 -33.19 -5.22 27.47
N ASP A 179 -34.15 -4.60 26.81
CA ASP A 179 -34.08 -4.14 25.43
C ASP A 179 -33.96 -2.62 25.41
N GLU A 180 -33.30 -2.02 24.41
CA GLU A 180 -33.01 -0.59 24.35
C GLU A 180 -33.09 -0.05 22.92
N LEU A 181 -33.61 1.16 22.77
CA LEU A 181 -33.37 2.00 21.61
C LEU A 181 -32.46 3.15 22.01
N PHE A 182 -31.26 3.21 21.42
CA PHE A 182 -30.37 4.37 21.54
C PHE A 182 -30.29 5.07 20.19
N TRP A 183 -30.80 6.30 20.14
CA TRP A 183 -31.01 7.04 18.90
C TRP A 183 -30.34 8.41 18.94
N ASN A 184 -29.47 8.68 17.96
CA ASN A 184 -28.89 10.01 17.74
C ASN A 184 -29.85 10.84 16.87
N ALA A 185 -30.74 11.59 17.50
CA ALA A 185 -31.90 12.18 16.85
C ALA A 185 -31.56 13.27 15.82
N THR A 186 -30.63 14.18 16.15
CA THR A 186 -30.19 15.20 15.19
C THR A 186 -28.93 14.81 14.43
N GLY A 187 -28.06 14.02 15.05
CA GLY A 187 -26.67 13.88 14.63
C GLY A 187 -25.79 15.03 15.12
N ASN A 188 -24.48 14.79 15.17
CA ASN A 188 -23.51 15.73 15.74
C ASN A 188 -22.65 16.44 14.68
N TYR A 189 -22.88 16.20 13.38
CA TYR A 189 -22.03 16.74 12.30
C TYR A 189 -22.79 17.69 11.38
N TRP A 190 -23.65 18.56 11.97
CA TRP A 190 -24.28 19.65 11.24
C TRP A 190 -23.33 20.85 11.15
N ASN A 191 -23.17 21.41 9.96
CA ASN A 191 -22.43 22.65 9.76
C ASN A 191 -23.15 23.86 10.39
N PHE A 192 -24.46 23.74 10.56
CA PHE A 192 -25.31 24.80 11.07
C PHE A 192 -25.69 24.60 12.54
N PRO A 193 -25.86 25.66 13.31
CA PRO A 193 -26.48 25.58 14.63
C PRO A 193 -27.97 25.20 14.51
N ILE A 194 -28.49 24.52 15.53
CA ILE A 194 -29.90 24.12 15.64
C ILE A 194 -30.54 24.93 16.78
N ASP A 195 -31.47 25.82 16.44
CA ASP A 195 -32.07 26.71 17.43
C ASP A 195 -33.04 25.96 18.36
N GLN A 196 -33.81 25.00 17.84
CA GLN A 196 -34.73 24.15 18.59
C GLN A 196 -34.63 22.70 18.11
N ALA A 197 -34.54 21.73 19.05
CA ALA A 197 -34.54 20.34 18.74
C ALA A 197 -35.52 19.56 19.65
N VAL A 198 -36.29 18.67 19.02
CA VAL A 198 -37.23 17.78 19.69
C VAL A 198 -37.07 16.37 19.12
N ALA A 199 -36.98 15.36 19.98
CA ALA A 199 -37.03 13.95 19.59
C ALA A 199 -38.24 13.30 20.26
N SER A 200 -38.90 12.38 19.53
CA SER A 200 -39.91 11.52 20.10
C SER A 200 -39.59 10.06 19.80
N ILE A 201 -39.71 9.21 20.79
CA ILE A 201 -39.56 7.76 20.68
C ILE A 201 -40.90 7.10 20.93
N THR A 202 -41.30 6.20 20.04
CA THR A 202 -42.41 5.28 20.23
C THR A 202 -41.88 3.85 20.17
N LEU A 203 -41.98 3.10 21.27
CA LEU A 203 -41.60 1.70 21.39
C LEU A 203 -42.72 0.76 20.87
N PRO A 204 -42.41 -0.51 20.58
CA PRO A 204 -43.40 -1.49 20.13
C PRO A 204 -44.58 -1.63 21.12
N LYS A 205 -45.72 -2.08 20.61
CA LYS A 205 -46.88 -2.37 21.46
C LYS A 205 -46.54 -3.39 22.54
N GLY A 206 -46.91 -3.08 23.79
CA GLY A 206 -46.61 -3.91 24.95
C GLY A 206 -45.25 -3.62 25.61
N ALA A 207 -44.44 -2.79 25.02
CA ALA A 207 -43.26 -2.27 25.69
C ALA A 207 -43.67 -1.24 26.76
N VAL A 208 -42.99 -1.34 27.91
CA VAL A 208 -43.10 -0.37 29.00
C VAL A 208 -41.74 0.24 29.23
N ILE A 209 -41.67 1.56 29.09
CA ILE A 209 -40.42 2.31 29.31
C ILE A 209 -39.97 2.12 30.76
N ASP A 210 -38.76 1.65 30.95
CA ASP A 210 -38.10 1.53 32.25
C ASP A 210 -37.27 2.77 32.55
N ARG A 211 -36.36 3.11 31.62
CA ARG A 211 -35.41 4.22 31.80
C ARG A 211 -35.35 5.09 30.55
N LEU A 212 -35.26 6.41 30.75
CA LEU A 212 -35.08 7.41 29.70
C LEU A 212 -33.82 8.24 30.00
N VAL A 213 -32.98 8.47 29.00
CA VAL A 213 -31.82 9.34 29.10
C VAL A 213 -31.70 10.17 27.82
N GLY A 214 -31.30 11.43 27.94
CA GLY A 214 -31.00 12.30 26.79
C GLY A 214 -29.67 12.99 27.00
N TYR A 215 -28.82 13.00 25.98
CA TYR A 215 -27.51 13.64 25.98
C TYR A 215 -27.48 14.73 24.93
N THR A 216 -26.83 15.87 25.24
CA THR A 216 -26.64 16.99 24.32
C THR A 216 -25.16 17.37 24.18
N GLY A 217 -24.83 18.06 23.10
CA GLY A 217 -23.49 18.61 22.88
C GLY A 217 -22.70 17.92 21.78
N ALA A 218 -21.38 18.14 21.77
CA ALA A 218 -20.45 17.56 20.83
C ALA A 218 -20.32 16.03 21.04
N PRO A 219 -19.79 15.27 20.06
CA PRO A 219 -19.57 13.84 20.23
C PRO A 219 -18.82 13.51 21.52
N GLY A 220 -19.34 12.55 22.30
CA GLY A 220 -18.79 12.16 23.60
C GLY A 220 -19.24 13.03 24.79
N SER A 221 -20.01 14.09 24.58
CA SER A 221 -20.57 14.91 25.67
C SER A 221 -21.56 14.11 26.52
N MET A 222 -21.51 14.29 27.83
CA MET A 222 -22.41 13.69 28.81
C MET A 222 -23.43 14.72 29.34
N GLU A 223 -23.49 15.91 28.73
CA GLU A 223 -24.46 16.96 29.11
C GLU A 223 -25.89 16.48 28.87
N GLN A 224 -26.78 16.80 29.80
CA GLN A 224 -28.21 16.40 29.76
C GLN A 224 -29.13 17.62 29.73
N ALA A 225 -28.89 18.57 28.83
CA ALA A 225 -29.73 19.75 28.66
C ALA A 225 -31.04 19.43 27.93
N VAL A 226 -31.77 18.42 28.43
CA VAL A 226 -32.99 17.89 27.83
C VAL A 226 -34.10 17.78 28.88
N THR A 227 -35.30 18.29 28.55
CA THR A 227 -36.53 17.96 29.29
C THR A 227 -37.17 16.72 28.69
N ILE A 228 -37.39 15.71 29.52
CA ILE A 228 -37.96 14.43 29.12
C ILE A 228 -39.41 14.36 29.64
N THR A 229 -40.35 14.06 28.74
CA THR A 229 -41.77 13.89 29.05
C THR A 229 -42.23 12.51 28.57
N ARG A 230 -42.58 11.62 29.49
CA ARG A 230 -43.26 10.36 29.17
C ARG A 230 -44.73 10.66 28.88
N THR A 231 -45.20 10.39 27.67
CA THR A 231 -46.59 10.65 27.23
C THR A 231 -47.48 9.44 27.36
N SER A 232 -46.91 8.22 27.30
CA SER A 232 -47.57 6.94 27.51
C SER A 232 -46.57 5.90 28.03
N ASP A 233 -47.02 4.68 28.23
CA ASP A 233 -46.14 3.59 28.69
C ASP A 233 -45.03 3.29 27.69
N ASN A 234 -45.25 3.51 26.40
CA ASN A 234 -44.29 3.22 25.34
C ASN A 234 -43.84 4.45 24.54
N THR A 235 -44.22 5.67 24.95
CA THR A 235 -43.87 6.90 24.20
C THR A 235 -43.27 7.96 25.09
N ALA A 236 -42.17 8.57 24.64
CA ALA A 236 -41.53 9.68 25.33
C ALA A 236 -41.11 10.76 24.34
N ILE A 237 -41.11 12.01 24.83
CA ILE A 237 -40.68 13.21 24.10
C ILE A 237 -39.51 13.83 24.84
N PHE A 238 -38.48 14.17 24.08
CA PHE A 238 -37.24 14.79 24.54
C PHE A 238 -37.13 16.18 23.89
N ARG A 239 -37.14 17.23 24.70
CA ARG A 239 -37.01 18.60 24.23
C ARG A 239 -35.70 19.20 24.72
N VAL A 240 -34.87 19.65 23.79
CA VAL A 240 -33.59 20.28 24.14
C VAL A 240 -33.86 21.67 24.73
N ASN A 241 -33.18 22.00 25.83
CA ASN A 241 -33.45 23.21 26.62
C ASN A 241 -32.61 24.44 26.21
N ARG A 242 -31.66 24.25 25.28
CA ARG A 242 -30.80 25.30 24.74
C ARG A 242 -30.57 25.12 23.25
N PRO A 243 -30.21 26.15 22.49
CA PRO A 243 -29.71 25.98 21.14
C PRO A 243 -28.48 25.04 21.10
N LEU A 244 -28.34 24.23 20.04
CA LEU A 244 -27.19 23.42 19.77
C LEU A 244 -26.28 24.17 18.79
N GLY A 245 -24.99 24.25 19.11
CA GLY A 245 -23.98 24.83 18.22
C GLY A 245 -23.70 23.95 16.99
N SER A 246 -22.96 24.49 16.03
CA SER A 246 -22.41 23.67 14.92
C SER A 246 -21.59 22.52 15.50
N GLY A 247 -21.80 21.28 15.01
CA GLY A 247 -21.14 20.09 15.53
C GLY A 247 -21.72 19.51 16.81
N GLU A 248 -22.76 20.12 17.39
CA GLU A 248 -23.49 19.56 18.53
C GLU A 248 -24.76 18.84 18.08
N GLY A 249 -25.21 17.89 18.91
CA GLY A 249 -26.43 17.12 18.65
C GLY A 249 -27.15 16.66 19.90
N VAL A 250 -28.28 15.97 19.71
CA VAL A 250 -29.01 15.29 20.78
C VAL A 250 -29.13 13.81 20.50
N SER A 251 -28.74 13.00 21.47
CA SER A 251 -28.92 11.55 21.48
C SER A 251 -29.87 11.16 22.62
N VAL A 252 -30.78 10.24 22.34
CA VAL A 252 -31.81 9.81 23.26
C VAL A 252 -31.80 8.29 23.41
N ALA A 253 -32.02 7.81 24.62
CA ALA A 253 -32.09 6.39 24.93
C ALA A 253 -33.38 6.07 25.68
N ALA A 254 -34.01 4.95 25.32
CA ALA A 254 -35.16 4.41 26.00
C ALA A 254 -34.93 2.92 26.21
N SER A 255 -34.79 2.49 27.47
CA SER A 255 -34.73 1.08 27.86
C SER A 255 -36.13 0.58 28.25
N PHE A 256 -36.39 -0.67 27.97
CA PHE A 256 -37.68 -1.34 28.25
C PHE A 256 -37.45 -2.81 28.55
N GLN A 257 -38.52 -3.52 28.99
CA GLN A 257 -38.43 -4.91 29.40
C GLN A 257 -37.90 -5.83 28.29
N LYS A 258 -37.07 -6.81 28.67
CA LYS A 258 -36.51 -7.83 27.80
C LYS A 258 -37.57 -8.68 27.11
N GLY A 259 -37.34 -9.08 25.85
CA GLY A 259 -38.11 -10.03 25.10
C GLY A 259 -39.22 -9.42 24.23
N ILE A 260 -39.26 -8.10 24.10
CA ILE A 260 -40.13 -7.39 23.15
C ILE A 260 -39.52 -7.42 21.73
N LEU A 261 -38.20 -7.31 21.64
CA LEU A 261 -37.51 -7.41 20.35
C LEU A 261 -37.34 -8.88 19.95
N ALA A 262 -37.69 -9.20 18.69
CA ALA A 262 -37.43 -10.50 18.11
C ALA A 262 -35.94 -10.69 17.86
N GLU A 263 -35.31 -11.64 18.52
CA GLU A 263 -33.90 -11.96 18.27
C GLU A 263 -33.76 -12.74 16.95
N PRO A 264 -32.80 -12.41 16.08
CA PRO A 264 -32.56 -13.11 14.83
C PRO A 264 -32.20 -14.58 15.09
N GLN A 265 -32.81 -15.51 14.38
CA GLN A 265 -32.61 -16.94 14.55
C GLN A 265 -32.21 -17.63 13.25
N GLY A 266 -31.58 -18.81 13.37
CA GLY A 266 -31.25 -19.66 12.23
C GLY A 266 -30.40 -18.98 11.17
N LEU A 267 -30.85 -18.93 9.93
CA LEU A 267 -30.12 -18.37 8.79
C LEU A 267 -29.92 -16.86 8.92
N ASP A 268 -30.88 -16.11 9.46
CA ASP A 268 -30.80 -14.66 9.61
C ASP A 268 -29.66 -14.28 10.57
N ARG A 269 -29.48 -15.05 11.65
CA ARG A 269 -28.36 -14.87 12.57
C ARG A 269 -27.01 -15.05 11.86
N LEU A 270 -26.90 -16.06 10.98
CA LEU A 270 -25.67 -16.30 10.20
C LEU A 270 -25.44 -15.17 9.19
N LEU A 271 -26.48 -14.74 8.47
CA LEU A 271 -26.38 -13.66 7.48
C LEU A 271 -25.99 -12.32 8.15
N TYR A 272 -26.55 -12.03 9.31
CA TYR A 272 -26.19 -10.85 10.08
C TYR A 272 -24.73 -10.94 10.58
N TRP A 273 -24.31 -12.10 11.08
CA TRP A 273 -22.93 -12.29 11.48
C TRP A 273 -21.96 -12.12 10.30
N LEU A 274 -22.26 -12.66 9.12
CA LEU A 274 -21.47 -12.47 7.90
C LEU A 274 -21.44 -11.00 7.47
N SER A 275 -22.57 -10.30 7.55
CA SER A 275 -22.65 -8.87 7.23
C SER A 275 -21.79 -8.04 8.17
N ASP A 276 -21.86 -8.29 9.47
CA ASP A 276 -21.11 -7.53 10.49
C ASP A 276 -19.60 -7.78 10.40
N HIS A 277 -19.20 -9.00 10.00
CA HIS A 277 -17.79 -9.40 9.88
C HIS A 277 -17.28 -9.39 8.42
N ARG A 278 -18.05 -8.87 7.47
CA ARG A 278 -17.69 -8.92 6.04
C ARG A 278 -16.32 -8.33 5.76
N ASP A 279 -15.91 -7.32 6.53
CA ASP A 279 -14.62 -6.63 6.38
C ASP A 279 -13.41 -7.55 6.66
N ILE A 280 -13.62 -8.66 7.36
CA ILE A 280 -12.61 -9.68 7.66
C ILE A 280 -12.85 -10.95 6.84
N VAL A 281 -14.10 -11.38 6.77
CA VAL A 281 -14.47 -12.67 6.14
C VAL A 281 -14.24 -12.63 4.63
N VAL A 282 -14.66 -11.55 3.96
CA VAL A 282 -14.51 -11.44 2.49
C VAL A 282 -13.05 -11.39 2.07
N PRO A 283 -12.18 -10.54 2.65
CA PRO A 283 -10.74 -10.59 2.35
C PRO A 283 -10.10 -11.94 2.67
N GLY A 284 -10.50 -12.59 3.78
CA GLY A 284 -10.02 -13.93 4.13
C GLY A 284 -10.38 -14.99 3.08
N ILE A 285 -11.62 -15.02 2.61
CA ILE A 285 -12.06 -15.90 1.53
C ILE A 285 -11.32 -15.56 0.23
N ALA A 286 -11.16 -14.29 -0.10
CA ALA A 286 -10.45 -13.83 -1.28
C ALA A 286 -9.00 -14.35 -1.33
N VAL A 287 -8.27 -14.19 -0.23
CA VAL A 287 -6.90 -14.73 -0.09
C VAL A 287 -6.90 -16.25 -0.21
N GLY A 288 -7.86 -16.92 0.44
CA GLY A 288 -8.01 -18.39 0.38
C GLY A 288 -8.23 -18.90 -1.04
N LEU A 289 -9.07 -18.25 -1.82
CA LEU A 289 -9.36 -18.61 -3.22
C LEU A 289 -8.13 -18.42 -4.12
N VAL A 290 -7.42 -17.28 -3.98
CA VAL A 290 -6.20 -17.02 -4.74
C VAL A 290 -5.10 -18.02 -4.37
N LEU A 291 -4.93 -18.30 -3.09
CA LEU A 291 -3.96 -19.29 -2.61
C LEU A 291 -4.31 -20.69 -3.12
N LEU A 292 -5.58 -21.08 -3.06
CA LEU A 292 -6.04 -22.38 -3.56
C LEU A 292 -5.76 -22.54 -5.06
N TYR A 293 -6.10 -21.53 -5.88
CA TYR A 293 -5.79 -21.55 -7.31
C TYR A 293 -4.29 -21.75 -7.55
N ASN A 294 -3.46 -20.92 -6.90
CA ASN A 294 -2.01 -20.98 -7.08
C ASN A 294 -1.41 -22.32 -6.61
N LEU A 295 -1.89 -22.88 -5.50
CA LEU A 295 -1.47 -24.20 -5.02
C LEU A 295 -1.86 -25.32 -5.99
N LEU A 296 -3.07 -25.29 -6.54
CA LEU A 296 -3.52 -26.26 -7.54
C LEU A 296 -2.69 -26.15 -8.82
N ALA A 297 -2.48 -24.95 -9.33
CA ALA A 297 -1.65 -24.70 -10.51
C ALA A 297 -0.20 -25.16 -10.27
N TRP A 298 0.39 -24.79 -9.12
CA TRP A 298 1.74 -25.22 -8.75
C TRP A 298 1.85 -26.74 -8.60
N SER A 299 0.87 -27.39 -7.99
CA SER A 299 0.87 -28.86 -7.86
C SER A 299 0.79 -29.58 -9.20
N ALA A 300 0.13 -28.97 -10.20
CA ALA A 300 -0.03 -29.53 -11.55
C ALA A 300 1.22 -29.31 -12.44
N VAL A 301 1.84 -28.12 -12.39
CA VAL A 301 2.88 -27.74 -13.37
C VAL A 301 4.16 -27.18 -12.76
N GLY A 302 4.14 -26.75 -11.48
CA GLY A 302 5.26 -26.09 -10.82
C GLY A 302 6.12 -27.01 -9.94
N ARG A 303 5.77 -28.27 -9.79
CA ARG A 303 6.55 -29.21 -8.96
C ARG A 303 7.74 -29.76 -9.74
N ASP A 304 8.92 -29.69 -9.12
CA ASP A 304 10.13 -30.27 -9.69
C ASP A 304 10.03 -31.79 -9.78
N PRO A 305 10.49 -32.39 -10.88
CA PRO A 305 10.70 -33.83 -10.94
C PRO A 305 11.69 -34.30 -9.86
N LYS A 306 11.55 -35.52 -9.42
CA LYS A 306 12.45 -36.12 -8.41
C LYS A 306 13.90 -36.03 -8.87
N LYS A 307 14.80 -35.57 -7.98
CA LYS A 307 16.24 -35.59 -8.20
C LYS A 307 16.73 -37.03 -8.34
N GLY A 308 17.63 -37.24 -9.31
CA GLY A 308 18.38 -38.48 -9.46
C GLY A 308 19.54 -38.57 -8.47
N THR A 309 20.32 -39.66 -8.58
CA THR A 309 21.58 -39.77 -7.81
C THR A 309 22.64 -38.88 -8.45
N ILE A 310 23.13 -37.90 -7.70
CA ILE A 310 24.21 -37.03 -8.17
C ILE A 310 25.53 -37.71 -7.90
N ILE A 311 26.27 -37.98 -8.97
CA ILE A 311 27.63 -38.56 -8.94
C ILE A 311 28.62 -37.55 -9.52
N PRO A 312 29.86 -37.46 -9.00
CA PRO A 312 30.88 -36.61 -9.61
C PRO A 312 31.14 -36.95 -11.07
N LEU A 313 31.04 -35.93 -11.95
CA LEU A 313 31.32 -36.05 -13.37
C LEU A 313 32.58 -35.28 -13.73
N PHE A 314 33.48 -35.89 -14.48
CA PHE A 314 34.77 -35.31 -14.85
C PHE A 314 34.75 -34.52 -16.17
N HIS A 315 33.59 -34.35 -16.76
CA HIS A 315 33.38 -33.63 -18.01
C HIS A 315 31.98 -32.97 -18.01
N PRO A 316 31.79 -31.91 -18.78
CA PRO A 316 30.46 -31.31 -18.95
C PRO A 316 29.51 -32.29 -19.66
N PRO A 317 28.19 -32.12 -19.54
CA PRO A 317 27.21 -32.88 -20.33
C PRO A 317 27.52 -32.74 -21.84
N LYS A 318 27.32 -33.84 -22.57
CA LYS A 318 27.60 -33.84 -24.01
C LYS A 318 26.75 -32.80 -24.76
N GLY A 319 27.40 -32.03 -25.64
CA GLY A 319 26.75 -31.01 -26.47
C GLY A 319 26.41 -29.74 -25.73
N PHE A 320 26.83 -29.57 -24.47
CA PHE A 320 26.64 -28.34 -23.72
C PHE A 320 27.81 -27.39 -23.93
N SER A 321 27.50 -26.13 -24.29
CA SER A 321 28.44 -25.04 -24.22
C SER A 321 28.43 -24.41 -22.82
N PRO A 322 29.46 -23.61 -22.43
CA PRO A 322 29.46 -22.91 -21.15
C PRO A 322 28.24 -22.00 -20.95
N GLY A 323 27.81 -21.31 -22.02
CA GLY A 323 26.60 -20.45 -21.95
C GLY A 323 25.31 -21.24 -21.73
N LEU A 324 25.16 -22.38 -22.40
CA LEU A 324 24.02 -23.26 -22.18
C LEU A 324 24.04 -23.90 -20.79
N ALA A 325 25.22 -24.22 -20.26
CA ALA A 325 25.36 -24.76 -18.92
C ALA A 325 24.86 -23.78 -17.84
N GLU A 326 25.23 -22.50 -17.92
CA GLU A 326 24.68 -21.44 -17.01
C GLU A 326 23.16 -21.34 -17.14
N TYR A 327 22.66 -21.26 -18.39
CA TYR A 327 21.23 -21.11 -18.67
C TYR A 327 20.38 -22.22 -18.07
N VAL A 328 20.85 -23.46 -18.14
CA VAL A 328 20.12 -24.61 -17.62
C VAL A 328 20.30 -24.75 -16.11
N ASP A 329 21.48 -24.54 -15.57
CA ASP A 329 21.76 -24.61 -14.13
C ASP A 329 20.94 -23.61 -13.33
N GLY A 330 20.84 -22.34 -13.82
CA GLY A 330 20.04 -21.26 -13.22
C GLY A 330 18.56 -21.28 -13.58
N MET A 331 18.12 -22.20 -14.46
CA MET A 331 16.81 -22.12 -15.13
C MET A 331 16.54 -20.72 -15.69
N GLY A 332 17.55 -20.09 -16.26
CA GLY A 332 17.56 -18.72 -16.77
C GLY A 332 18.93 -18.09 -16.61
N TRP A 333 19.01 -16.76 -16.76
CA TRP A 333 20.27 -16.04 -16.82
C TRP A 333 20.65 -15.39 -15.49
N GLU A 334 21.90 -15.56 -15.06
CA GLU A 334 22.51 -14.71 -14.05
C GLU A 334 23.02 -13.41 -14.69
N LYS A 335 22.88 -12.28 -13.98
CA LYS A 335 23.34 -10.96 -14.46
C LYS A 335 22.95 -10.68 -15.92
N SER A 336 21.73 -11.09 -16.31
CA SER A 336 21.20 -10.94 -17.67
C SER A 336 22.06 -11.62 -18.74
N GLY A 337 22.75 -12.73 -18.41
CA GLY A 337 23.57 -13.52 -19.31
C GLY A 337 24.99 -12.97 -19.54
N TRP A 338 25.47 -11.98 -18.76
CA TRP A 338 26.85 -11.49 -18.88
C TRP A 338 27.89 -12.52 -18.42
N THR A 339 27.55 -13.37 -17.46
CA THR A 339 28.40 -14.47 -17.00
C THR A 339 28.59 -15.49 -18.10
N ALA A 340 27.50 -15.95 -18.73
CA ALA A 340 27.53 -16.84 -19.89
C ALA A 340 28.32 -16.27 -21.07
N PHE A 341 28.08 -14.98 -21.37
CA PHE A 341 28.77 -14.27 -22.44
C PHE A 341 30.30 -14.22 -22.20
N THR A 342 30.69 -13.90 -20.94
CA THR A 342 32.11 -13.91 -20.54
C THR A 342 32.70 -15.31 -20.63
N ALA A 343 32.02 -16.32 -20.10
CA ALA A 343 32.47 -17.72 -20.17
C ALA A 343 32.63 -18.20 -21.60
N SER A 344 31.72 -17.82 -22.50
CA SER A 344 31.82 -18.17 -23.93
C SER A 344 32.97 -17.45 -24.63
N ILE A 345 33.35 -16.22 -24.21
CA ILE A 345 34.59 -15.59 -24.72
C ILE A 345 35.83 -16.35 -24.26
N PHE A 346 35.86 -16.83 -23.02
CA PHE A 346 36.94 -17.70 -22.55
C PHE A 346 37.01 -19.01 -23.35
N ASP A 347 35.86 -19.61 -23.64
CA ASP A 347 35.79 -20.83 -24.46
C ASP A 347 36.33 -20.61 -25.88
N LEU A 348 35.98 -19.49 -26.52
CA LEU A 348 36.57 -19.10 -27.80
C LEU A 348 38.09 -18.85 -27.69
N GLY A 349 38.54 -18.34 -26.55
CA GLY A 349 39.96 -18.16 -26.25
C GLY A 349 40.70 -19.50 -26.15
N VAL A 350 40.19 -20.43 -25.35
CA VAL A 350 40.75 -21.80 -25.19
C VAL A 350 40.79 -22.54 -26.52
N LYS A 351 39.77 -22.40 -27.37
CA LYS A 351 39.75 -22.94 -28.75
C LYS A 351 40.73 -22.23 -29.68
N GLY A 352 41.42 -21.19 -29.21
CA GLY A 352 42.39 -20.41 -29.97
C GLY A 352 41.80 -19.50 -31.03
N LEU A 353 40.51 -19.17 -30.98
CA LEU A 353 39.79 -18.34 -31.94
C LEU A 353 39.94 -16.84 -31.62
N VAL A 354 40.09 -16.49 -30.34
CA VAL A 354 40.31 -15.12 -29.89
C VAL A 354 41.44 -15.05 -28.87
N LYS A 355 42.08 -13.90 -28.74
CA LYS A 355 42.98 -13.53 -27.65
C LYS A 355 42.39 -12.42 -26.82
N ILE A 356 42.44 -12.59 -25.49
CA ILE A 356 41.93 -11.63 -24.51
C ILE A 356 43.12 -10.86 -23.95
N ASP A 357 43.11 -9.53 -24.08
CA ASP A 357 44.16 -8.66 -23.59
C ASP A 357 43.60 -7.70 -22.53
N ASN A 358 44.13 -7.77 -21.31
CA ASN A 358 43.68 -7.00 -20.16
C ASN A 358 44.86 -6.40 -19.37
N PRO A 359 45.51 -5.34 -19.89
CA PRO A 359 46.68 -4.73 -19.23
C PRO A 359 46.33 -3.92 -17.96
N GLY A 360 45.05 -3.94 -17.51
CA GLY A 360 44.59 -3.37 -16.21
C GLY A 360 43.63 -2.20 -16.31
N LYS A 361 43.58 -1.44 -17.40
CA LYS A 361 42.64 -0.34 -17.62
C LYS A 361 41.71 -0.53 -18.81
N THR A 362 42.16 -1.32 -19.78
CA THR A 362 41.42 -1.56 -21.02
C THR A 362 41.34 -3.06 -21.30
N LEU A 363 40.14 -3.60 -21.39
CA LEU A 363 39.89 -4.97 -21.81
C LEU A 363 39.72 -4.96 -23.33
N SER A 364 40.44 -5.81 -24.06
CA SER A 364 40.20 -6.00 -25.48
C SER A 364 40.21 -7.48 -25.87
N VAL A 365 39.39 -7.82 -26.89
CA VAL A 365 39.32 -9.14 -27.48
C VAL A 365 39.72 -9.03 -28.95
N THR A 366 40.68 -9.82 -29.38
CA THR A 366 41.24 -9.79 -30.73
C THR A 366 41.09 -11.18 -31.38
N VAL A 367 40.66 -11.25 -32.63
CA VAL A 367 40.54 -12.52 -33.38
C VAL A 367 41.91 -13.01 -33.87
N THR A 368 42.17 -14.28 -33.76
CA THR A 368 43.43 -14.89 -34.15
C THR A 368 43.56 -15.24 -35.62
N GLY A 369 42.42 -15.28 -36.38
CA GLY A 369 42.41 -15.73 -37.78
C GLY A 369 42.24 -17.23 -37.95
N LYS A 370 42.20 -18.04 -36.87
CA LYS A 370 41.91 -19.47 -36.91
C LYS A 370 40.46 -19.71 -37.35
N ALA A 371 40.20 -20.69 -38.19
CA ALA A 371 38.85 -21.08 -38.59
C ALA A 371 38.11 -21.71 -37.42
N PRO A 372 36.82 -21.36 -37.20
CA PRO A 372 36.03 -22.01 -36.16
C PRO A 372 35.77 -23.47 -36.48
N PRO A 373 35.72 -24.35 -35.47
CA PRO A 373 35.36 -25.77 -35.69
C PRO A 373 33.89 -25.90 -36.10
N ASP A 374 33.55 -26.98 -36.83
CA ASP A 374 32.20 -27.19 -37.37
C ASP A 374 31.15 -27.41 -36.27
N ASP A 375 31.56 -27.93 -35.12
CA ASP A 375 30.73 -28.22 -33.96
C ASP A 375 30.53 -27.02 -33.02
N LEU A 376 30.98 -25.80 -33.42
CA LEU A 376 30.75 -24.59 -32.64
C LEU A 376 29.26 -24.28 -32.61
N GLY A 377 28.69 -24.17 -31.40
CA GLY A 377 27.26 -23.88 -31.18
C GLY A 377 26.82 -22.58 -31.87
N ALA A 378 25.54 -22.45 -32.19
CA ALA A 378 25.03 -21.28 -32.92
C ALA A 378 25.25 -19.96 -32.17
N ALA A 379 25.08 -19.96 -30.85
CA ALA A 379 25.31 -18.79 -30.02
C ALA A 379 26.80 -18.38 -29.96
N GLU A 380 27.72 -19.36 -29.81
CA GLU A 380 29.16 -19.12 -29.81
C GLU A 380 29.63 -18.72 -31.21
N ARG A 381 29.04 -19.25 -32.29
CA ARG A 381 29.31 -18.84 -33.66
C ARG A 381 28.91 -17.39 -33.91
N LEU A 382 27.73 -17.00 -33.46
CA LEU A 382 27.29 -15.60 -33.50
C LEU A 382 28.27 -14.67 -32.77
N LEU A 383 28.73 -15.08 -31.60
CA LEU A 383 29.72 -14.32 -30.82
C LEU A 383 31.06 -14.22 -31.55
N PHE A 384 31.55 -15.33 -32.13
CA PHE A 384 32.77 -15.36 -32.92
C PHE A 384 32.65 -14.45 -34.17
N ASP A 385 31.57 -14.53 -34.93
CA ASP A 385 31.33 -13.74 -36.13
C ASP A 385 31.30 -12.22 -35.81
N TYR A 386 30.72 -11.83 -34.69
CA TYR A 386 30.82 -10.45 -34.21
C TYR A 386 32.26 -10.00 -34.02
N PHE A 387 33.10 -10.78 -33.28
CA PHE A 387 34.50 -10.42 -33.10
C PHE A 387 35.27 -10.45 -34.41
N LYS A 388 34.99 -11.41 -35.29
CA LYS A 388 35.61 -11.52 -36.62
C LYS A 388 35.31 -10.29 -37.50
N SER A 389 34.09 -9.76 -37.44
CA SER A 389 33.71 -8.56 -38.20
C SER A 389 34.45 -7.29 -37.72
N GLN A 390 34.81 -7.22 -36.44
CA GLN A 390 35.48 -6.10 -35.84
C GLN A 390 37.03 -6.22 -35.78
N GLY A 391 37.56 -7.44 -35.93
CA GLY A 391 38.96 -7.77 -35.76
C GLY A 391 39.48 -7.65 -34.34
N LYS A 392 39.37 -6.45 -33.75
CA LYS A 392 39.67 -6.14 -32.35
C LYS A 392 38.59 -5.28 -31.71
N VAL A 393 38.03 -5.72 -30.58
CA VAL A 393 37.05 -4.98 -29.79
C VAL A 393 37.64 -4.58 -28.46
N THR A 394 37.68 -3.29 -28.18
CA THR A 394 38.06 -2.74 -26.86
C THR A 394 36.79 -2.41 -26.10
N VAL A 395 36.65 -2.92 -24.88
CA VAL A 395 35.47 -2.70 -24.03
C VAL A 395 35.54 -1.29 -23.42
N ASN A 396 34.66 -0.42 -23.87
CA ASN A 396 34.50 0.96 -23.37
C ASN A 396 33.04 1.44 -23.61
N THR A 397 32.74 2.66 -23.22
CA THR A 397 31.40 3.26 -23.38
C THR A 397 30.94 3.40 -24.85
N THR A 398 31.88 3.48 -25.80
CA THR A 398 31.57 3.57 -27.24
C THR A 398 31.17 2.21 -27.81
N THR A 399 31.86 1.12 -27.42
CA THR A 399 31.58 -0.24 -27.89
C THR A 399 30.53 -0.95 -27.05
N GLY A 400 30.24 -0.46 -25.82
CA GLY A 400 29.29 -1.02 -24.88
C GLY A 400 27.89 -1.29 -25.44
N PRO A 401 27.27 -0.33 -26.16
CA PRO A 401 25.94 -0.54 -26.76
C PRO A 401 25.92 -1.74 -27.73
N LYS A 402 26.94 -1.86 -28.57
CA LYS A 402 27.04 -2.95 -29.55
C LYS A 402 27.32 -4.30 -28.89
N LEU A 403 28.16 -4.32 -27.85
CA LEU A 403 28.38 -5.51 -27.02
C LEU A 403 27.09 -5.95 -26.33
N ASN A 404 26.29 -5.02 -25.83
CA ASN A 404 25.01 -5.35 -25.22
C ASN A 404 23.98 -5.90 -26.23
N GLU A 405 23.95 -5.35 -27.45
CA GLU A 405 23.16 -5.88 -28.55
C GLU A 405 23.59 -7.32 -28.89
N THR A 406 24.92 -7.55 -29.04
CA THR A 406 25.47 -8.88 -29.34
C THR A 406 25.17 -9.87 -28.22
N ARG A 407 25.28 -9.44 -26.95
CA ARG A 407 24.84 -10.26 -25.80
C ARG A 407 23.36 -10.60 -25.90
N GLY A 408 22.51 -9.63 -26.25
CA GLY A 408 21.06 -9.88 -26.44
C GLY A 408 20.79 -10.93 -27.51
N GLN A 409 21.51 -10.86 -28.63
CA GLN A 409 21.42 -11.87 -29.71
C GLN A 409 21.94 -13.25 -29.25
N PHE A 410 23.05 -13.30 -28.53
CA PHE A 410 23.62 -14.52 -27.95
C PHE A 410 22.64 -15.18 -26.97
N VAL A 411 22.07 -14.41 -26.04
CA VAL A 411 21.06 -14.87 -25.09
C VAL A 411 19.84 -15.42 -25.84
N SER A 412 19.33 -14.67 -26.81
CA SER A 412 18.16 -15.06 -27.61
C SER A 412 18.39 -16.32 -28.44
N ALA A 413 19.61 -16.53 -28.96
CA ALA A 413 19.96 -17.74 -29.69
C ALA A 413 19.84 -18.98 -28.77
N ILE A 414 20.47 -18.97 -27.60
CA ILE A 414 20.40 -20.07 -26.62
C ILE A 414 18.94 -20.30 -26.17
N GLU A 415 18.19 -19.23 -25.87
CA GLU A 415 16.80 -19.37 -25.47
C GLU A 415 15.90 -19.95 -26.56
N THR A 416 16.11 -19.56 -27.80
CA THR A 416 15.29 -20.01 -28.93
C THR A 416 15.53 -21.50 -29.23
N GLU A 417 16.80 -21.92 -29.26
CA GLU A 417 17.17 -23.33 -29.48
C GLU A 417 16.67 -24.24 -28.35
N ASN A 418 16.64 -23.75 -27.12
CA ASN A 418 16.38 -24.56 -25.92
C ASN A 418 15.03 -24.27 -25.30
N ARG A 419 14.13 -23.57 -26.01
CA ARG A 419 12.82 -23.15 -25.52
C ARG A 419 11.98 -24.35 -25.10
N LEU A 420 11.56 -24.36 -23.82
CA LEU A 420 10.74 -25.41 -23.19
C LEU A 420 11.39 -26.80 -23.13
N VAL A 421 12.67 -26.94 -23.52
CA VAL A 421 13.37 -28.23 -23.49
C VAL A 421 13.75 -28.60 -22.05
N TYR A 422 14.47 -27.70 -21.36
CA TYR A 422 15.04 -28.00 -20.05
C TYR A 422 14.18 -27.52 -18.89
N PHE A 423 13.45 -26.42 -19.04
CA PHE A 423 12.53 -25.89 -18.02
C PHE A 423 11.37 -25.13 -18.65
N ARG A 424 10.32 -24.94 -17.85
CA ARG A 424 9.12 -24.20 -18.23
C ARG A 424 8.83 -23.10 -17.21
N ASN A 425 8.55 -21.90 -17.68
CA ASN A 425 8.18 -20.77 -16.82
C ASN A 425 6.70 -20.79 -16.42
N ASN A 426 5.88 -21.61 -17.07
CA ASN A 426 4.44 -21.75 -16.83
C ASN A 426 3.68 -20.42 -16.78
N THR A 427 4.13 -19.42 -17.57
CA THR A 427 3.65 -18.03 -17.58
C THR A 427 2.13 -17.94 -17.80
N GLY A 428 1.53 -18.86 -18.57
CA GLY A 428 0.08 -18.90 -18.78
C GLY A 428 -0.70 -19.05 -17.47
N TYR A 429 -0.26 -19.94 -16.59
CA TYR A 429 -0.89 -20.13 -15.27
C TYR A 429 -0.71 -18.92 -14.37
N ILE A 430 0.46 -18.26 -14.43
CA ILE A 430 0.72 -17.02 -13.69
C ILE A 430 -0.24 -15.92 -14.15
N LEU A 431 -0.38 -15.73 -15.48
CA LEU A 431 -1.28 -14.70 -16.03
C LEU A 431 -2.74 -14.94 -15.67
N VAL A 432 -3.20 -16.19 -15.67
CA VAL A 432 -4.56 -16.55 -15.23
C VAL A 432 -4.71 -16.25 -13.74
N GLY A 433 -3.72 -16.59 -12.89
CA GLY A 433 -3.73 -16.27 -11.46
C GLY A 433 -3.79 -14.78 -11.16
N VAL A 434 -3.01 -13.98 -11.88
CA VAL A 434 -3.03 -12.52 -11.80
C VAL A 434 -4.40 -11.96 -12.25
N GLY A 435 -4.92 -12.43 -13.40
CA GLY A 435 -6.24 -12.03 -13.89
C GLY A 435 -7.36 -12.35 -12.90
N PHE A 436 -7.34 -13.56 -12.31
CA PHE A 436 -8.27 -13.97 -11.26
C PHE A 436 -8.17 -13.08 -10.01
N SER A 437 -6.95 -12.75 -9.58
CA SER A 437 -6.71 -11.85 -8.47
C SER A 437 -7.21 -10.44 -8.73
N LEU A 438 -7.01 -9.90 -9.94
CA LEU A 438 -7.51 -8.59 -10.35
C LEU A 438 -9.05 -8.55 -10.32
N LEU A 439 -9.72 -9.61 -10.77
CA LEU A 439 -11.19 -9.70 -10.69
C LEU A 439 -11.70 -9.70 -9.25
N ILE A 440 -11.03 -10.42 -8.35
CA ILE A 440 -11.36 -10.44 -6.92
C ILE A 440 -11.16 -9.05 -6.30
N LEU A 441 -10.01 -8.40 -6.56
CA LEU A 441 -9.72 -7.06 -6.04
C LEU A 441 -10.70 -6.01 -6.58
N LEU A 442 -11.06 -6.11 -7.87
CA LEU A 442 -12.11 -5.26 -8.45
C LEU A 442 -13.46 -5.49 -7.76
N GLY A 443 -13.81 -6.74 -7.49
CA GLY A 443 -15.01 -7.07 -6.72
C GLY A 443 -15.00 -6.43 -5.33
N MET A 444 -13.86 -6.47 -4.62
CA MET A 444 -13.73 -5.83 -3.31
C MET A 444 -13.93 -4.30 -3.38
N VAL A 445 -13.50 -3.65 -4.46
CA VAL A 445 -13.75 -2.22 -4.70
C VAL A 445 -15.23 -1.95 -5.00
N VAL A 446 -15.85 -2.73 -5.88
CA VAL A 446 -17.27 -2.56 -6.26
C VAL A 446 -18.22 -2.76 -5.07
N PHE A 447 -17.85 -3.63 -4.12
CA PHE A 447 -18.62 -3.87 -2.89
C PHE A 447 -18.21 -2.96 -1.71
N ASP A 448 -17.49 -1.87 -1.96
CA ASP A 448 -17.05 -0.90 -0.94
C ASP A 448 -16.27 -1.54 0.23
N LEU A 449 -15.49 -2.58 -0.04
CA LEU A 449 -14.63 -3.25 0.95
C LEU A 449 -13.23 -2.65 1.00
N ILE A 450 -12.78 -2.04 -0.09
CA ILE A 450 -11.48 -1.38 -0.20
C ILE A 450 -11.60 -0.15 -1.10
N ASP A 451 -11.02 0.96 -0.68
CA ASP A 451 -10.95 2.15 -1.52
C ASP A 451 -10.00 1.94 -2.71
N PRO A 452 -10.35 2.42 -3.91
CA PRO A 452 -9.46 2.36 -5.08
C PRO A 452 -8.06 2.93 -4.81
N ILE A 453 -7.99 4.02 -4.04
CA ILE A 453 -6.72 4.67 -3.66
C ILE A 453 -5.87 3.75 -2.79
N THR A 454 -6.48 3.11 -1.79
CA THR A 454 -5.82 2.12 -0.90
C THR A 454 -5.26 0.95 -1.71
N LEU A 455 -5.99 0.49 -2.75
CA LEU A 455 -5.52 -0.57 -3.65
C LEU A 455 -4.27 -0.15 -4.45
N VAL A 456 -4.22 1.10 -4.93
CA VAL A 456 -3.03 1.66 -5.61
C VAL A 456 -1.82 1.67 -4.68
N PHE A 457 -1.99 2.09 -3.41
CA PHE A 457 -0.91 2.07 -2.42
C PHE A 457 -0.49 0.65 -2.04
N ALA A 458 -1.42 -0.29 -1.93
CA ALA A 458 -1.10 -1.70 -1.71
C ALA A 458 -0.27 -2.27 -2.88
N GLY A 459 -0.63 -1.96 -4.12
CA GLY A 459 0.10 -2.33 -5.32
C GLY A 459 1.51 -1.73 -5.37
N ALA A 460 1.64 -0.42 -5.10
CA ALA A 460 2.92 0.26 -5.03
C ALA A 460 3.82 -0.29 -3.91
N GLY A 461 3.25 -0.55 -2.73
CA GLY A 461 3.95 -1.18 -1.61
C GLY A 461 4.44 -2.59 -1.93
N ALA A 462 3.62 -3.40 -2.59
CA ALA A 462 4.00 -4.75 -3.01
C ALA A 462 5.10 -4.73 -4.09
N LEU A 463 5.03 -3.82 -5.05
CA LEU A 463 6.08 -3.61 -6.05
C LEU A 463 7.40 -3.21 -5.36
N PHE A 464 7.33 -2.27 -4.42
CA PHE A 464 8.48 -1.85 -3.62
C PHE A 464 9.09 -3.01 -2.83
N LEU A 465 8.28 -3.81 -2.13
CA LEU A 465 8.74 -4.98 -1.39
C LEU A 465 9.33 -6.05 -2.31
N GLY A 466 8.78 -6.24 -3.51
CA GLY A 466 9.32 -7.14 -4.53
C GLY A 466 10.71 -6.71 -5.02
N ILE A 467 10.89 -5.42 -5.32
CA ILE A 467 12.18 -4.83 -5.69
C ILE A 467 13.16 -4.94 -4.51
N LEU A 468 12.72 -4.61 -3.30
CA LEU A 468 13.49 -4.71 -2.06
C LEU A 468 14.00 -6.14 -1.85
N GLY A 469 13.12 -7.13 -1.97
CA GLY A 469 13.48 -8.55 -1.85
C GLY A 469 14.48 -9.03 -2.90
N GLY A 470 14.30 -8.61 -4.15
CA GLY A 470 15.24 -8.90 -5.25
C GLY A 470 16.64 -8.31 -5.01
N VAL A 471 16.69 -7.06 -4.59
CA VAL A 471 17.94 -6.37 -4.27
C VAL A 471 18.61 -6.95 -3.02
N LEU A 472 17.86 -7.24 -1.95
CA LEU A 472 18.39 -7.90 -0.74
C LEU A 472 19.02 -9.26 -1.07
N ARG A 473 18.39 -10.06 -1.94
CA ARG A 473 18.95 -11.33 -2.39
C ARG A 473 20.29 -11.12 -3.11
N GLY A 474 20.39 -10.10 -3.97
CA GLY A 474 21.64 -9.75 -4.66
C GLY A 474 22.71 -9.20 -3.70
N LEU A 475 22.30 -8.46 -2.66
CA LEU A 475 23.19 -7.86 -1.66
C LEU A 475 23.69 -8.83 -0.59
N TRP A 476 23.11 -10.03 -0.47
CA TRP A 476 23.47 -10.99 0.60
C TRP A 476 24.98 -11.28 0.62
N ARG A 477 25.61 -11.35 -0.54
CA ARG A 477 27.06 -11.61 -0.72
C ARG A 477 27.91 -10.34 -0.91
N SER A 478 27.29 -9.14 -0.83
CA SER A 478 27.97 -7.85 -1.08
C SER A 478 28.70 -7.30 0.15
N PRO A 479 29.69 -6.39 -0.01
CA PRO A 479 30.34 -5.67 1.08
C PRO A 479 29.32 -4.94 1.98
N ILE A 480 29.68 -4.74 3.25
CA ILE A 480 28.80 -4.15 4.27
C ILE A 480 28.35 -2.72 3.89
N LEU A 481 29.22 -1.97 3.21
CA LEU A 481 28.94 -0.60 2.77
C LEU A 481 27.75 -0.53 1.79
N SER A 482 27.67 -1.45 0.82
CA SER A 482 26.54 -1.52 -0.12
C SER A 482 25.22 -1.89 0.58
N LYS A 483 25.27 -2.69 1.64
CA LYS A 483 24.10 -3.01 2.47
C LYS A 483 23.61 -1.78 3.25
N ILE A 484 24.53 -0.98 3.79
CA ILE A 484 24.23 0.27 4.51
C ILE A 484 23.62 1.30 3.55
N ILE A 485 24.22 1.53 2.39
CA ILE A 485 23.70 2.47 1.37
C ILE A 485 22.30 2.05 0.94
N PHE A 486 22.09 0.77 0.72
CA PHE A 486 20.78 0.24 0.34
C PHE A 486 19.74 0.38 1.48
N ALA A 487 20.13 0.11 2.73
CA ALA A 487 19.23 0.29 3.89
C ALA A 487 18.80 1.76 4.03
N VAL A 488 19.73 2.71 3.87
CA VAL A 488 19.42 4.15 3.87
C VAL A 488 18.46 4.49 2.73
N TRP A 489 18.71 3.99 1.51
CA TRP A 489 17.82 4.21 0.36
C TRP A 489 16.43 3.61 0.60
N ALA A 490 16.34 2.40 1.14
CA ALA A 490 15.08 1.73 1.43
C ALA A 490 14.26 2.49 2.49
N VAL A 491 14.92 3.05 3.51
CA VAL A 491 14.26 3.88 4.54
C VAL A 491 13.76 5.19 3.93
N ILE A 492 14.58 5.87 3.12
CA ILE A 492 14.18 7.14 2.47
C ILE A 492 13.04 6.90 1.50
N PHE A 493 13.14 5.93 0.61
CA PHE A 493 12.11 5.65 -0.40
C PHE A 493 10.84 5.09 0.24
N GLY A 494 10.97 4.14 1.16
CA GLY A 494 9.85 3.59 1.94
C GLY A 494 9.16 4.66 2.79
N GLY A 495 9.94 5.52 3.43
CA GLY A 495 9.43 6.66 4.19
C GLY A 495 8.67 7.66 3.31
N ASN A 496 9.17 7.97 2.10
CA ASN A 496 8.46 8.82 1.13
C ASN A 496 7.17 8.16 0.62
N LEU A 497 7.18 6.86 0.37
CA LEU A 497 5.98 6.13 -0.05
C LEU A 497 4.90 6.13 1.04
N ILE A 498 5.31 5.92 2.31
CA ILE A 498 4.43 6.00 3.47
C ILE A 498 3.96 7.45 3.66
N GLY A 499 4.85 8.44 3.54
CA GLY A 499 4.51 9.86 3.66
C GLY A 499 3.56 10.35 2.56
N ALA A 500 3.75 9.92 1.31
CA ALA A 500 2.83 10.21 0.22
C ALA A 500 1.46 9.57 0.47
N GLY A 501 1.43 8.31 0.93
CA GLY A 501 0.19 7.66 1.36
C GLY A 501 -0.51 8.42 2.49
N ALA A 502 0.25 8.85 3.48
CA ALA A 502 -0.25 9.64 4.61
C ALA A 502 -0.85 10.99 4.17
N SER A 503 -0.17 11.71 3.27
CA SER A 503 -0.66 12.99 2.74
C SER A 503 -1.94 12.85 1.92
N PHE A 504 -2.13 11.70 1.26
CA PHE A 504 -3.36 11.40 0.52
C PHE A 504 -4.55 11.00 1.41
N LEU A 505 -4.27 10.39 2.57
CA LEU A 505 -5.30 9.89 3.49
C LEU A 505 -5.75 10.94 4.52
N GLY A 506 -5.25 12.20 4.44
CA GLY A 506 -5.54 13.24 5.44
C GLY A 506 -4.97 12.86 6.81
N ASP A 507 -4.98 13.71 7.81
CA ASP A 507 -4.55 13.56 9.22
C ASP A 507 -3.91 12.23 9.69
N PHE A 508 -3.04 11.64 8.85
CA PHE A 508 -2.38 10.36 9.14
C PHE A 508 -1.28 10.56 10.18
N ARG A 509 -1.55 10.14 11.40
CA ARG A 509 -0.52 9.99 12.44
C ARG A 509 0.06 8.59 12.38
N ILE A 510 1.37 8.47 12.16
CA ILE A 510 2.09 7.17 12.05
C ILE A 510 1.79 6.23 13.23
N GLY A 511 1.47 6.78 14.41
CA GLY A 511 1.10 5.99 15.61
C GLY A 511 -0.34 5.43 15.60
N GLU A 512 -1.21 5.87 14.69
CA GLU A 512 -2.61 5.45 14.61
C GLU A 512 -2.91 4.53 13.41
N PHE A 513 -1.90 4.21 12.59
CA PHE A 513 -2.06 3.31 11.45
C PHE A 513 -2.40 1.90 11.92
N ARG A 514 -3.66 1.55 11.79
CA ARG A 514 -4.15 0.17 11.92
C ARG A 514 -4.52 -0.34 10.54
N PRO A 515 -3.69 -1.19 9.92
CA PRO A 515 -4.04 -1.78 8.64
C PRO A 515 -5.36 -2.56 8.81
N ASP A 516 -6.35 -2.23 8.02
CA ASP A 516 -7.60 -2.97 8.00
C ASP A 516 -7.42 -4.34 7.32
N ALA A 517 -8.37 -5.24 7.52
CA ALA A 517 -8.30 -6.59 6.98
C ALA A 517 -8.35 -6.60 5.44
N ALA A 518 -8.95 -5.58 4.81
CA ALA A 518 -9.03 -5.48 3.36
C ALA A 518 -7.66 -5.14 2.75
N LEU A 519 -6.92 -4.20 3.37
CA LEU A 519 -5.55 -3.88 2.97
C LEU A 519 -4.61 -5.08 3.17
N ILE A 520 -4.70 -5.76 4.33
CA ILE A 520 -3.92 -6.98 4.60
C ILE A 520 -4.26 -8.06 3.57
N GLY A 521 -5.55 -8.24 3.25
CA GLY A 521 -6.02 -9.17 2.23
C GLY A 521 -5.46 -8.86 0.85
N ALA A 522 -5.54 -7.60 0.41
CA ALA A 522 -5.00 -7.16 -0.88
C ALA A 522 -3.48 -7.37 -0.96
N ALA A 523 -2.73 -6.97 0.06
CA ALA A 523 -1.29 -7.19 0.14
C ALA A 523 -0.94 -8.69 0.11
N SER A 524 -1.71 -9.53 0.80
CA SER A 524 -1.53 -10.98 0.81
C SER A 524 -1.79 -11.60 -0.57
N ILE A 525 -2.83 -11.16 -1.29
CA ILE A 525 -3.13 -11.59 -2.67
C ILE A 525 -1.94 -11.27 -3.59
N ILE A 526 -1.41 -10.04 -3.51
CA ILE A 526 -0.26 -9.64 -4.32
C ILE A 526 0.97 -10.48 -3.96
N PHE A 527 1.25 -10.67 -2.67
CA PHE A 527 2.36 -11.48 -2.19
C PHE A 527 2.27 -12.94 -2.69
N VAL A 528 1.08 -13.56 -2.62
CA VAL A 528 0.84 -14.92 -3.12
C VAL A 528 1.17 -15.00 -4.62
N ASN A 529 0.69 -14.05 -5.44
CA ASN A 529 1.00 -14.04 -6.86
C ASN A 529 2.51 -13.91 -7.15
N VAL A 530 3.22 -13.02 -6.44
CA VAL A 530 4.67 -12.84 -6.59
C VAL A 530 5.41 -14.11 -6.16
N LEU A 531 5.04 -14.71 -5.04
CA LEU A 531 5.63 -15.95 -4.55
C LEU A 531 5.47 -17.09 -5.58
N PHE A 532 4.24 -17.29 -6.07
CA PHE A 532 3.98 -18.36 -7.02
C PHE A 532 4.50 -18.05 -8.42
N ALA A 533 4.69 -16.78 -8.82
CA ALA A 533 5.41 -16.44 -10.05
C ALA A 533 6.84 -16.99 -10.04
N VAL A 534 7.50 -17.04 -8.89
CA VAL A 534 8.82 -17.65 -8.72
C VAL A 534 8.72 -19.18 -8.66
N LEU A 535 7.75 -19.72 -7.90
CA LEU A 535 7.59 -21.16 -7.68
C LEU A 535 7.04 -21.91 -8.91
N MET A 536 6.39 -21.23 -9.84
CA MET A 536 5.83 -21.84 -11.07
C MET A 536 6.90 -22.28 -12.06
N ARG A 537 8.14 -21.77 -11.95
CA ARG A 537 9.24 -22.20 -12.79
C ARG A 537 9.69 -23.58 -12.36
N ALA A 538 9.64 -24.55 -13.27
CA ALA A 538 10.00 -25.94 -12.98
C ALA A 538 10.82 -26.55 -14.12
N PRO A 539 11.83 -27.40 -13.83
CA PRO A 539 12.53 -28.14 -14.83
C PRO A 539 11.63 -29.22 -15.46
N THR A 540 11.87 -29.52 -16.71
CA THR A 540 11.30 -30.72 -17.35
C THR A 540 12.00 -31.98 -16.81
N VAL A 541 11.48 -33.17 -17.11
CA VAL A 541 12.16 -34.45 -16.76
C VAL A 541 13.56 -34.51 -17.36
N GLN A 542 13.70 -34.12 -18.65
CA GLN A 542 14.98 -34.03 -19.34
C GLN A 542 15.88 -32.96 -18.71
N GLY A 543 15.31 -31.78 -18.39
CA GLY A 543 16.02 -30.70 -17.72
C GLY A 543 16.56 -31.14 -16.36
N ARG A 544 15.77 -31.89 -15.57
CA ARG A 544 16.23 -32.41 -14.27
C ARG A 544 17.39 -33.35 -14.40
N GLN A 545 17.35 -34.25 -15.36
CA GLN A 545 18.46 -35.18 -15.63
C GLN A 545 19.76 -34.43 -15.98
N VAL A 546 19.66 -33.40 -16.82
CA VAL A 546 20.83 -32.59 -17.19
C VAL A 546 21.32 -31.74 -16.00
N MET A 547 20.41 -31.17 -15.23
CA MET A 547 20.78 -30.43 -14.01
C MET A 547 21.49 -31.34 -12.99
N ASP A 548 21.07 -32.62 -12.86
CA ASP A 548 21.76 -33.60 -12.01
C ASP A 548 23.19 -33.89 -12.51
N GLN A 549 23.40 -33.90 -13.85
CA GLN A 549 24.74 -34.02 -14.44
C GLN A 549 25.59 -32.76 -14.20
N LEU A 550 24.98 -31.56 -14.35
CA LEU A 550 25.67 -30.30 -14.04
C LEU A 550 26.01 -30.21 -12.55
N ASP A 551 25.10 -30.64 -11.67
CA ASP A 551 25.36 -30.71 -10.22
C ASP A 551 26.54 -31.66 -9.93
N GLY A 552 26.62 -32.82 -10.59
CA GLY A 552 27.74 -33.73 -10.48
C GLY A 552 29.05 -33.14 -11.02
N PHE A 553 29.00 -32.41 -12.12
CA PHE A 553 30.16 -31.71 -12.67
C PHE A 553 30.62 -30.54 -11.75
N LYS A 554 29.68 -29.76 -11.19
CA LYS A 554 29.98 -28.75 -10.18
C LYS A 554 30.58 -29.37 -8.93
N MET A 555 30.01 -30.48 -8.46
CA MET A 555 30.54 -31.23 -7.30
C MET A 555 32.00 -31.59 -7.53
N TYR A 556 32.35 -32.12 -8.71
CA TYR A 556 33.73 -32.44 -9.05
C TYR A 556 34.65 -31.21 -8.98
N MET A 557 34.28 -30.11 -9.66
CA MET A 557 35.09 -28.88 -9.66
C MET A 557 35.22 -28.23 -8.28
N ASN A 558 34.20 -28.37 -7.42
CA ASN A 558 34.16 -27.75 -6.10
C ASN A 558 34.70 -28.63 -4.96
N THR A 559 35.09 -29.90 -5.29
CA THR A 559 35.56 -30.84 -4.26
C THR A 559 36.94 -30.43 -3.77
N ALA A 560 37.07 -30.23 -2.44
CA ALA A 560 38.35 -29.95 -1.82
C ALA A 560 39.34 -31.13 -1.96
N GLU A 561 40.63 -30.83 -2.04
CA GLU A 561 41.72 -31.76 -2.28
C GLU A 561 41.68 -33.02 -1.40
N LYS A 562 41.35 -32.89 -0.10
CA LYS A 562 41.26 -34.02 0.83
C LYS A 562 40.24 -35.10 0.40
N ASN A 563 39.16 -34.69 -0.27
CA ASN A 563 38.09 -35.60 -0.69
C ASN A 563 38.34 -36.18 -2.08
N ARG A 564 39.25 -35.57 -2.89
CA ARG A 564 39.60 -36.05 -4.23
C ARG A 564 40.44 -37.32 -4.20
N LEU A 565 41.26 -37.53 -3.19
CA LEU A 565 42.02 -38.75 -2.97
C LEU A 565 41.14 -40.01 -2.91
N ASN A 566 39.85 -39.84 -2.70
CA ASN A 566 38.85 -40.93 -2.68
C ASN A 566 38.07 -41.05 -3.98
N MET A 567 38.35 -40.24 -5.02
CA MET A 567 37.65 -40.32 -6.31
C MET A 567 38.31 -41.39 -7.18
N THR A 568 37.64 -42.50 -7.35
CA THR A 568 38.11 -43.60 -8.23
C THR A 568 38.04 -43.16 -9.69
N ASN A 569 39.13 -43.38 -10.46
CA ASN A 569 39.24 -43.08 -11.89
C ASN A 569 39.22 -41.58 -12.26
N GLU A 570 39.70 -40.71 -11.40
CA GLU A 570 39.92 -39.32 -11.81
C GLU A 570 41.01 -39.24 -12.89
N PRO A 571 40.73 -38.63 -14.08
CA PRO A 571 41.76 -38.44 -15.09
C PRO A 571 42.84 -37.47 -14.59
N PRO A 572 44.12 -37.65 -15.01
CA PRO A 572 45.23 -36.80 -14.57
C PRO A 572 44.98 -35.33 -14.95
N MET A 573 45.47 -34.40 -14.11
CA MET A 573 45.42 -33.00 -14.42
C MET A 573 46.42 -32.64 -15.51
N THR A 574 45.95 -31.97 -16.55
CA THR A 574 46.76 -31.37 -17.61
C THR A 574 46.40 -29.91 -17.84
N VAL A 575 47.28 -29.13 -18.44
CA VAL A 575 46.98 -27.74 -18.84
C VAL A 575 45.80 -27.73 -19.79
N GLU A 576 45.77 -28.59 -20.80
CA GLU A 576 44.65 -28.70 -21.74
C GLU A 576 43.33 -28.98 -21.03
N ARG A 577 43.32 -29.90 -20.07
CA ARG A 577 42.12 -30.22 -19.32
C ARG A 577 41.65 -29.04 -18.43
N PHE A 578 42.60 -28.40 -17.76
CA PHE A 578 42.30 -27.21 -16.96
C PHE A 578 41.64 -26.11 -17.81
N GLU A 579 42.26 -25.76 -18.93
CA GLU A 579 41.78 -24.76 -19.87
C GLU A 579 40.40 -25.11 -20.44
N ARG A 580 40.17 -26.35 -20.85
CA ARG A 580 38.91 -26.82 -21.41
C ARG A 580 37.74 -26.72 -20.42
N ILE A 581 37.99 -26.95 -19.12
CA ILE A 581 36.96 -26.91 -18.07
C ILE A 581 36.75 -25.50 -17.54
N LEU A 582 37.75 -24.63 -17.57
CA LEU A 582 37.71 -23.28 -17.01
C LEU A 582 36.51 -22.43 -17.47
N PRO A 583 36.12 -22.39 -18.76
CA PRO A 583 34.93 -21.67 -19.20
C PRO A 583 33.64 -22.15 -18.50
N TYR A 584 33.49 -23.44 -18.28
CA TYR A 584 32.36 -24.02 -17.55
C TYR A 584 32.40 -23.68 -16.07
N ALA A 585 33.61 -23.69 -15.47
CA ALA A 585 33.77 -23.31 -14.09
C ALA A 585 33.37 -21.84 -13.87
N ILE A 586 33.69 -20.93 -14.82
CA ILE A 586 33.25 -19.54 -14.82
C ILE A 586 31.71 -19.44 -14.96
N ALA A 587 31.14 -20.18 -15.94
CA ALA A 587 29.70 -20.21 -16.18
C ALA A 587 28.90 -20.69 -14.96
N LEU A 588 29.43 -21.67 -14.24
CA LEU A 588 28.79 -22.31 -13.08
C LEU A 588 29.20 -21.73 -11.73
N GLY A 589 30.04 -20.66 -11.71
CA GLY A 589 30.46 -19.94 -10.49
C GLY A 589 31.37 -20.76 -9.58
N VAL A 590 32.16 -21.68 -10.13
CA VAL A 590 33.10 -22.56 -9.40
C VAL A 590 34.55 -22.44 -9.95
N GLU A 591 34.86 -21.33 -10.62
CA GLU A 591 36.18 -21.05 -11.19
C GLU A 591 37.29 -20.97 -10.13
N LYS A 592 36.98 -20.46 -8.95
CA LYS A 592 37.95 -20.33 -7.86
C LYS A 592 38.39 -21.73 -7.34
N PRO A 593 37.51 -22.62 -6.83
CA PRO A 593 37.92 -23.93 -6.35
C PRO A 593 38.55 -24.79 -7.48
N TRP A 594 38.13 -24.66 -8.74
CA TRP A 594 38.75 -25.33 -9.86
C TRP A 594 40.19 -24.85 -10.09
N SER A 595 40.44 -23.56 -10.02
CA SER A 595 41.77 -22.98 -10.17
C SER A 595 42.66 -23.26 -8.96
N GLU A 596 42.14 -23.32 -7.74
CA GLU A 596 42.89 -23.76 -6.53
C GLU A 596 43.37 -25.18 -6.66
N HIS A 597 42.54 -26.07 -7.23
CA HIS A 597 42.95 -27.43 -7.50
C HIS A 597 44.11 -27.51 -8.50
N PHE A 598 43.99 -26.80 -9.63
CA PHE A 598 45.07 -26.76 -10.63
C PHE A 598 46.37 -26.19 -10.05
N GLU A 599 46.27 -25.11 -9.24
CA GLU A 599 47.43 -24.49 -8.57
C GLU A 599 48.13 -25.48 -7.62
N ALA A 600 47.36 -26.27 -6.85
CA ALA A 600 47.90 -27.28 -5.96
C ALA A 600 48.59 -28.43 -6.73
N GLU A 601 48.04 -28.90 -7.83
CA GLU A 601 48.66 -29.92 -8.69
C GLU A 601 49.93 -29.37 -9.38
N LEU A 602 49.91 -28.13 -9.84
CA LEU A 602 51.08 -27.46 -10.44
C LEU A 602 52.22 -27.33 -9.43
N ALA A 603 51.91 -26.93 -8.18
CA ALA A 603 52.90 -26.83 -7.10
C ALA A 603 53.58 -28.16 -6.74
N ARG A 604 52.91 -29.29 -7.00
CA ARG A 604 53.46 -30.65 -6.81
C ARG A 604 54.19 -31.19 -8.02
N ASN A 605 54.31 -30.42 -9.10
CA ASN A 605 54.75 -30.89 -10.41
C ASN A 605 53.97 -32.12 -10.94
N ALA A 606 52.68 -32.17 -10.60
CA ALA A 606 51.78 -33.26 -10.97
C ALA A 606 50.97 -32.98 -12.26
N VAL A 607 51.12 -31.82 -12.86
CA VAL A 607 50.51 -31.44 -14.15
C VAL A 607 51.37 -31.97 -15.30
N ALA A 608 50.84 -32.92 -16.06
CA ALA A 608 51.61 -33.76 -16.98
C ALA A 608 52.22 -33.01 -18.19
N ASP A 609 51.66 -31.86 -18.59
CA ASP A 609 52.04 -31.08 -19.76
C ASP A 609 52.54 -29.66 -19.40
N ALA A 610 52.85 -29.38 -18.13
CA ALA A 610 53.35 -28.12 -17.68
C ALA A 610 54.90 -28.08 -17.65
N GLU A 611 55.52 -27.05 -18.20
CA GLU A 611 56.97 -26.80 -18.09
C GLU A 611 57.28 -26.11 -16.74
N GLY A 612 57.46 -26.92 -15.68
CA GLY A 612 57.76 -26.43 -14.34
C GLY A 612 56.56 -25.94 -13.54
N SER A 613 56.79 -25.12 -12.51
CA SER A 613 55.79 -24.62 -11.56
C SER A 613 55.05 -23.33 -11.98
N SER A 614 55.27 -22.85 -13.22
CA SER A 614 54.64 -21.65 -13.75
C SER A 614 53.74 -21.95 -14.93
N TYR A 615 52.56 -21.36 -14.93
CA TYR A 615 51.57 -21.46 -16.01
C TYR A 615 51.10 -20.07 -16.45
N ALA A 616 51.04 -19.84 -17.76
CA ALA A 616 50.45 -18.67 -18.39
C ALA A 616 49.62 -19.12 -19.61
N PRO A 617 48.31 -18.78 -19.66
CA PRO A 617 47.47 -19.21 -20.77
C PRO A 617 47.82 -18.50 -22.07
N GLY A 618 47.88 -19.24 -23.17
CA GLY A 618 48.22 -18.67 -24.48
C GLY A 618 47.16 -17.74 -25.07
N PHE A 619 45.92 -17.82 -24.56
CA PHE A 619 44.79 -17.02 -25.03
C PHE A 619 44.55 -15.73 -24.24
N TYR A 620 45.29 -15.53 -23.13
CA TYR A 620 45.11 -14.37 -22.27
C TYR A 620 46.46 -13.67 -22.01
N THR A 621 46.48 -12.33 -22.20
CA THR A 621 47.58 -11.45 -21.82
C THR A 621 47.10 -10.35 -20.88
N GLY A 622 47.73 -10.20 -19.69
CA GLY A 622 47.32 -9.19 -18.73
C GLY A 622 48.07 -9.21 -17.41
N ARG A 623 48.02 -8.10 -16.68
CA ARG A 623 48.78 -7.86 -15.44
C ARG A 623 48.39 -8.80 -14.27
N ASN A 624 47.19 -9.33 -14.26
CA ASN A 624 46.64 -9.96 -13.06
C ASN A 624 46.80 -11.48 -13.05
N TRP A 625 47.43 -12.10 -14.07
CA TRP A 625 47.48 -13.56 -14.17
C TRP A 625 48.65 -14.18 -13.42
N SER A 626 49.77 -13.46 -13.25
CA SER A 626 51.02 -14.05 -12.72
C SER A 626 51.57 -13.43 -11.41
N ASN A 627 51.05 -12.32 -10.93
CA ASN A 627 51.66 -11.55 -9.84
C ASN A 627 50.73 -11.01 -8.78
N SER A 628 49.59 -11.65 -8.51
CA SER A 628 48.74 -11.23 -7.39
C SER A 628 49.20 -11.87 -6.08
N SER A 629 49.34 -11.06 -5.03
CA SER A 629 49.64 -11.50 -3.66
C SER A 629 48.61 -12.48 -3.04
N GLY A 630 47.68 -12.97 -3.84
CA GLY A 630 46.57 -13.85 -3.42
C GLY A 630 46.50 -15.21 -4.14
N GLY A 631 47.48 -15.59 -4.97
CA GLY A 631 47.51 -16.84 -5.70
C GLY A 631 46.80 -16.80 -7.07
N PHE A 632 47.09 -17.81 -7.88
CA PHE A 632 46.56 -18.00 -9.25
C PHE A 632 45.03 -18.06 -9.30
N ALA A 633 44.42 -18.82 -8.40
CA ALA A 633 42.97 -18.97 -8.34
C ALA A 633 42.21 -17.67 -8.13
N ASN A 634 42.71 -16.76 -7.25
CA ASN A 634 42.13 -15.45 -7.06
C ASN A 634 42.29 -14.56 -8.30
N SER A 635 43.39 -14.74 -9.05
CA SER A 635 43.63 -14.02 -10.31
C SER A 635 42.61 -14.42 -11.37
N VAL A 636 42.37 -15.71 -11.56
CA VAL A 636 41.36 -16.23 -12.50
C VAL A 636 39.96 -15.70 -12.18
N SER A 637 39.52 -15.81 -10.92
CA SER A 637 38.22 -15.31 -10.49
C SER A 637 38.09 -13.79 -10.64
N SER A 638 39.17 -13.05 -10.33
CA SER A 638 39.22 -11.58 -10.51
C SER A 638 39.12 -11.18 -11.98
N VAL A 639 39.79 -11.91 -12.89
CA VAL A 639 39.70 -11.65 -14.34
C VAL A 639 38.30 -11.94 -14.86
N ALA A 640 37.72 -13.10 -14.55
CA ALA A 640 36.38 -13.47 -15.00
C ALA A 640 35.29 -12.48 -14.51
N SER A 641 35.32 -12.16 -13.21
CA SER A 641 34.38 -11.19 -12.62
C SER A 641 34.63 -9.77 -13.11
N GLY A 642 35.89 -9.37 -13.29
CA GLY A 642 36.30 -8.06 -13.81
C GLY A 642 35.88 -7.87 -15.26
N MET A 643 35.98 -8.89 -16.12
CA MET A 643 35.48 -8.84 -17.50
C MET A 643 33.97 -8.63 -17.54
N SER A 644 33.23 -9.42 -16.80
CA SER A 644 31.78 -9.25 -16.70
C SER A 644 31.39 -7.87 -16.21
N ALA A 645 32.07 -7.37 -15.16
CA ALA A 645 31.84 -6.03 -14.63
C ALA A 645 32.20 -4.90 -15.61
N ALA A 646 33.30 -5.03 -16.35
CA ALA A 646 33.71 -4.05 -17.36
C ALA A 646 32.70 -3.97 -18.51
N MET A 647 32.14 -5.11 -18.95
CA MET A 647 31.11 -5.16 -19.97
C MET A 647 29.80 -4.53 -19.49
N VAL A 648 29.40 -4.75 -18.23
CA VAL A 648 28.24 -4.09 -17.62
C VAL A 648 28.47 -2.58 -17.48
N ALA A 649 29.65 -2.15 -17.04
CA ALA A 649 29.98 -0.72 -16.87
C ALA A 649 30.06 0.05 -18.20
N ALA A 650 30.35 -0.64 -19.31
CA ALA A 650 30.39 -0.04 -20.65
C ALA A 650 28.99 0.25 -21.23
N GLN A 651 27.91 -0.16 -20.58
CA GLN A 651 26.54 0.13 -21.03
C GLN A 651 26.16 1.61 -20.81
N PRO A 652 25.33 2.21 -21.68
CA PRO A 652 24.80 3.53 -21.46
C PRO A 652 23.90 3.53 -20.21
N SER A 653 24.11 4.47 -19.30
CA SER A 653 23.24 4.68 -18.15
C SER A 653 21.87 5.18 -18.65
N SER A 654 20.80 4.37 -18.45
CA SER A 654 19.43 4.82 -18.68
C SER A 654 19.03 5.79 -17.58
N SER A 655 19.10 7.10 -17.86
CA SER A 655 18.51 8.14 -17.02
C SER A 655 16.99 8.17 -17.26
N SER A 656 16.23 7.42 -16.47
CA SER A 656 14.78 7.57 -16.43
C SER A 656 14.42 8.66 -15.41
N GLY A 657 14.25 9.90 -15.90
CA GLY A 657 13.64 10.97 -15.13
C GLY A 657 12.12 10.85 -15.22
N SER A 658 11.47 10.43 -14.15
CA SER A 658 10.02 10.55 -14.00
C SER A 658 9.72 11.59 -12.93
N GLY A 659 9.31 12.78 -13.37
CA GLY A 659 8.76 13.80 -12.49
C GLY A 659 7.24 13.60 -12.37
N PHE A 660 6.76 13.40 -11.15
CA PHE A 660 5.35 13.50 -10.83
C PHE A 660 5.13 14.71 -9.92
N SER A 661 4.27 15.62 -10.36
CA SER A 661 3.74 16.71 -9.55
C SER A 661 2.38 16.32 -9.01
N SER A 662 2.21 16.39 -7.66
CA SER A 662 0.97 16.08 -6.96
C SER A 662 0.35 17.36 -6.40
N GLY A 663 -0.95 17.57 -6.67
CA GLY A 663 -1.78 18.56 -5.98
C GLY A 663 -2.67 17.86 -4.97
N GLY A 664 -2.72 18.39 -3.74
CA GLY A 664 -3.41 17.79 -2.62
C GLY A 664 -4.77 18.42 -2.32
N GLY A 665 -5.60 17.70 -1.56
CA GLY A 665 -6.83 18.16 -0.94
C GLY A 665 -7.27 17.18 0.12
N GLY A 666 -7.44 17.66 1.37
CA GLY A 666 -7.69 16.87 2.55
C GLY A 666 -9.14 16.86 3.04
N GLY A 667 -9.46 15.99 3.99
CA GLY A 667 -10.71 15.96 4.73
C GLY A 667 -10.71 14.82 5.75
N GLY A 668 -10.78 15.13 7.03
CA GLY A 668 -10.75 14.20 8.14
C GLY A 668 -12.13 13.92 8.73
N GLY A 669 -12.27 12.83 9.44
CA GLY A 669 -13.46 12.43 10.15
C GLY A 669 -13.15 11.81 11.51
N GLY A 670 -14.10 11.85 12.41
CA GLY A 670 -14.07 11.24 13.72
C GLY A 670 -15.46 10.80 14.17
N SER A 671 -15.54 9.81 15.05
CA SER A 671 -16.66 8.95 15.37
C SER A 671 -17.46 9.33 16.62
N GLY A 672 -18.78 9.10 16.62
CA GLY A 672 -19.67 9.04 17.78
C GLY A 672 -20.63 7.84 17.67
N GLY A 673 -20.75 7.05 18.73
CA GLY A 673 -21.48 5.80 18.73
C GLY A 673 -22.95 5.96 19.12
N GLY A 674 -23.85 5.72 18.20
CA GLY A 674 -25.29 5.62 18.37
C GLY A 674 -25.95 5.39 17.02
N GLY A 675 -27.07 4.64 16.96
CA GLY A 675 -27.89 4.55 15.75
C GLY A 675 -28.51 5.91 15.46
N GLY A 676 -28.68 6.29 14.21
CA GLY A 676 -29.31 7.55 13.82
C GLY A 676 -28.39 8.49 13.09
N GLY A 677 -28.83 9.72 12.91
CA GLY A 677 -28.23 10.67 12.02
C GLY A 677 -26.80 11.08 12.38
N GLY A 678 -25.94 11.10 11.39
CA GLY A 678 -24.57 11.59 11.49
C GLY A 678 -24.49 13.11 11.50
N GLY A 679 -25.22 13.78 10.63
CA GLY A 679 -25.19 15.21 10.44
C GLY A 679 -25.77 15.64 9.11
N GLY A 680 -25.42 16.82 8.67
CA GLY A 680 -25.85 17.37 7.38
C GLY A 680 -25.31 18.76 7.13
N GLY A 681 -25.67 19.34 6.01
CA GLY A 681 -25.26 20.67 5.58
C GLY A 681 -26.10 21.17 4.41
N GLY A 682 -25.72 22.34 3.92
CA GLY A 682 -26.26 22.91 2.68
C GLY A 682 -25.41 22.56 1.47
N TRP A 683 -25.96 22.69 0.27
CA TRP A 683 -25.24 22.51 -0.98
C TRP A 683 -25.81 23.38 -2.10
#